data_d40fc8468bb7638074a2eb33f37da108
#
_entry.id   d40fc8468bb7638074a2eb33f37da108
#
_cell.length_a   1.000
_cell.length_b   1.000
_cell.length_c   1.000
_cell.angle_alpha   90.00
_cell.angle_beta   90.00
_cell.angle_gamma   90.00
#
_symmetry.space_group_name_H-M   'P 1'
#
loop_
_entity.id
_entity.type
_entity.pdbx_description
1 polymer ?
#
loop_
_entity_poly.entity_id
_entity_poly.type
_entity_poly.pdbx_seq_one_letter_code
_entity_poly.pdbx_strand_id
1 'polypeptide(L)'
;MSTTRTDTAPPVLTTGPATAGTRTLTPGTEAAGSTGASPAQASLAQALRDRDPAELVELLRQRPDLVQPVPSDLAHLAIRATSRPSVLRAVDGLDRWTLQVLQSILALPDPVSVDHLRTALGAQPTGAPRKRRSAEPDPVALAVQALRDRALIWGPDEALAIVRVLPEILGPHPAGLAPSVRTLLSSASPARVADLAGDLGCSRSGDPVRDADAIAHLLSDPVATDGLIDEAVAVAGPGAREVLTRLQWGPPTGRVELGERLPRRTDAGTAVETLVARGLLIATDPRTVTLPLEVALHLRGGRTIANPEPVPPLLAAAGAAAAAPAAGAATAGRSRPGRQGGAGAADGRALGSVLELLRFADSLAAAWAHHPPAVLRAGGVGVRDLRRSASVVGTDDATAALLVEVMGAASLIAEDDEGWLPTAAYDAWAELDPAQRWASLAAAWLAAPRAAGLVGQRIDSDRIAAPLGPDLDNPLAVGVRSAVLHGLAELPPGSGPQPAGSEGSGPPPKAAGDEAGDDGNTDAAPAVAPTPLAAAEALVLADTAWRLPRRSTRLRDDLARWTLVEAATLGILAGRGPDAALTTWGRAVLAGDTEAAAAAVRATLPEPVEQVVLQADLTAVAPGMLHREVATELGILAEVESAGAATVYRFSTTTIRRALDAGRTSTGIHAFLAAHSATPVPQPLTYLIDDVARRHGSVRVGSVSAYVRCEDPAALAALVADRRVASLRLRALAPTVAVSDVPVELVLERLRTAGHSPAAEGADGAVLAAGGEPSRAPVPLRRPGSGERIPDERMLAAAATALLAGDRAVRARPRGTLPPPGSSPLGTGALAVLRRALGEDAVSPVRIPGRLSLGRRSAPGRPVWIGYTDSTGTVAERIVEPVRIDGGVLTAVDRRDAKMRTFALHRITAAALVDDDDPEPTAVPAAEGAGMEQAEATPGSALS
;
A
#
# COMPACT_ATOMS: atom_id res chain seq x y z
N MET A 1 39.73 -14.90 41.89
CA MET A 1 39.26 -13.65 42.50
C MET A 1 38.07 -13.18 41.63
N SER A 2 36.89 -13.44 42.20
CA SER A 2 35.59 -13.15 41.56
C SER A 2 35.27 -11.69 41.75
N THR A 3 34.74 -11.05 40.68
CA THR A 3 33.98 -9.77 40.79
C THR A 3 32.70 -9.95 40.03
N THR A 4 31.62 -10.11 40.78
CA THR A 4 30.22 -10.11 40.40
C THR A 4 29.82 -8.71 39.95
N ARG A 5 29.23 -8.63 38.72
CA ARG A 5 28.54 -7.47 38.21
C ARG A 5 27.05 -7.68 38.37
N THR A 6 26.39 -6.86 39.18
CA THR A 6 24.95 -6.83 39.38
C THR A 6 24.31 -6.04 38.26
N ASP A 7 23.50 -6.70 37.44
CA ASP A 7 22.58 -6.12 36.49
C ASP A 7 21.34 -5.61 37.22
N THR A 8 21.04 -4.31 37.05
CA THR A 8 19.83 -3.68 37.56
C THR A 8 18.93 -3.38 36.35
N ALA A 9 17.87 -4.16 36.23
CA ALA A 9 16.77 -3.93 35.25
C ALA A 9 15.88 -2.76 35.71
N PRO A 10 15.32 -1.95 34.78
CA PRO A 10 14.39 -0.89 35.14
C PRO A 10 13.00 -1.43 35.45
N PRO A 11 12.21 -0.75 36.30
CA PRO A 11 10.91 -1.24 36.75
C PRO A 11 9.83 -1.11 35.66
N VAL A 12 9.03 -2.16 35.55
CA VAL A 12 7.81 -2.28 34.74
C VAL A 12 6.69 -1.46 35.39
N LEU A 13 6.13 -0.49 34.66
CA LEU A 13 4.94 0.26 35.08
C LEU A 13 3.68 -0.54 34.73
N THR A 14 3.02 -1.05 35.78
CA THR A 14 1.66 -1.58 35.69
C THR A 14 0.65 -0.44 35.77
N THR A 15 -0.16 -0.28 34.73
CA THR A 15 -1.31 0.63 34.70
C THR A 15 -2.54 -0.09 35.25
N GLY A 16 -3.04 0.36 36.40
CA GLY A 16 -4.37 0.01 36.91
C GLY A 16 -5.40 1.06 36.47
N PRO A 17 -6.71 0.70 36.31
CA PRO A 17 -7.71 1.61 35.76
C PRO A 17 -8.19 2.62 36.78
N ALA A 18 -8.13 3.90 36.43
CA ALA A 18 -8.76 4.97 37.20
C ALA A 18 -10.25 5.08 36.86
N THR A 19 -11.10 4.92 37.85
CA THR A 19 -12.55 5.16 37.81
C THR A 19 -12.81 6.66 37.67
N ALA A 20 -13.39 7.09 36.54
CA ALA A 20 -13.89 8.45 36.35
C ALA A 20 -15.30 8.60 36.96
N GLY A 21 -15.40 9.47 37.95
CA GLY A 21 -16.68 9.89 38.52
C GLY A 21 -17.41 10.84 37.58
N THR A 22 -18.61 10.46 37.20
CA THR A 22 -19.56 11.23 36.39
C THR A 22 -20.19 12.35 37.22
N ARG A 23 -19.89 13.61 36.90
CA ARG A 23 -20.66 14.76 37.36
C ARG A 23 -21.66 15.16 36.28
N THR A 24 -22.92 14.98 36.54
CA THR A 24 -24.07 15.48 35.77
C THR A 24 -24.17 17.01 35.90
N LEU A 25 -24.08 17.71 34.79
CA LEU A 25 -24.42 19.14 34.67
C LEU A 25 -25.79 19.25 34.01
N THR A 26 -26.72 19.85 34.75
CA THR A 26 -28.07 20.27 34.33
C THR A 26 -27.96 21.49 33.39
N PRO A 27 -28.73 21.59 32.31
CA PRO A 27 -28.74 22.77 31.44
C PRO A 27 -29.71 23.82 32.00
N GLY A 28 -29.18 25.00 32.24
CA GLY A 28 -29.94 26.21 32.51
C GLY A 28 -30.51 26.80 31.21
N THR A 29 -31.78 27.15 31.29
CA THR A 29 -32.57 27.83 30.26
C THR A 29 -32.06 29.27 30.11
N GLU A 30 -31.60 29.66 28.91
CA GLU A 30 -31.47 31.09 28.56
C GLU A 30 -32.04 31.43 27.18
N ALA A 31 -32.62 32.62 27.15
CA ALA A 31 -33.53 33.15 26.16
C ALA A 31 -32.94 33.43 24.78
N ALA A 32 -33.81 33.39 23.78
CA ALA A 32 -33.57 33.76 22.42
C ALA A 32 -33.16 35.25 22.28
N GLY A 33 -31.95 35.47 21.73
CA GLY A 33 -31.49 36.73 21.19
C GLY A 33 -30.93 36.49 19.81
N SER A 34 -31.57 37.02 18.79
CA SER A 34 -31.11 36.98 17.40
C SER A 34 -29.86 37.82 17.25
N THR A 35 -28.71 37.13 17.07
CA THR A 35 -27.48 37.74 16.58
C THR A 35 -27.00 36.95 15.37
N GLY A 36 -26.73 37.66 14.27
CA GLY A 36 -26.29 37.09 12.99
C GLY A 36 -25.11 36.12 13.18
N ALA A 37 -25.29 34.90 12.72
CA ALA A 37 -24.24 33.88 12.71
C ALA A 37 -23.07 34.39 11.88
N SER A 38 -21.90 34.48 12.50
CA SER A 38 -20.63 34.76 11.82
C SER A 38 -20.40 33.70 10.75
N PRO A 39 -19.88 34.02 9.55
CA PRO A 39 -19.69 33.08 8.44
C PRO A 39 -18.74 31.93 8.74
N ALA A 40 -18.06 31.98 9.86
CA ALA A 40 -17.12 30.93 10.34
C ALA A 40 -17.79 29.66 10.89
N GLN A 41 -19.13 29.56 10.96
CA GLN A 41 -19.85 28.47 11.61
C GLN A 41 -20.63 27.55 10.63
N ALA A 42 -20.35 27.58 9.32
CA ALA A 42 -20.90 26.60 8.41
C ALA A 42 -20.40 25.20 8.82
N SER A 43 -21.32 24.24 9.05
CA SER A 43 -20.95 22.87 9.41
C SER A 43 -20.21 22.20 8.25
N LEU A 44 -19.35 21.20 8.54
CA LEU A 44 -18.69 20.42 7.49
C LEU A 44 -19.72 19.84 6.49
N ALA A 45 -20.89 19.40 6.98
CA ALA A 45 -21.97 18.92 6.11
C ALA A 45 -22.43 19.99 5.10
N GLN A 46 -22.47 21.27 5.51
CA GLN A 46 -22.79 22.36 4.58
C GLN A 46 -21.64 22.58 3.60
N ALA A 47 -20.41 22.63 4.06
CA ALA A 47 -19.24 22.76 3.20
C ALA A 47 -19.13 21.64 2.15
N LEU A 48 -19.52 20.40 2.50
CA LEU A 48 -19.58 19.27 1.57
C LEU A 48 -20.70 19.42 0.53
N ARG A 49 -21.80 20.08 0.87
CA ARG A 49 -22.90 20.37 -0.06
C ARG A 49 -22.53 21.43 -1.07
N ASP A 50 -21.69 22.36 -0.67
CA ASP A 50 -21.27 23.49 -1.51
C ASP A 50 -20.20 23.07 -2.52
N ARG A 51 -19.66 21.82 -2.42
CA ARG A 51 -18.72 21.22 -3.36
C ARG A 51 -19.40 20.80 -4.65
N ASP A 52 -18.68 20.91 -5.75
CA ASP A 52 -19.11 20.32 -7.01
C ASP A 52 -18.92 18.77 -7.01
N PRO A 53 -19.54 18.04 -7.95
CA PRO A 53 -19.40 16.59 -8.04
C PRO A 53 -17.95 16.12 -8.23
N ALA A 54 -17.09 16.87 -8.93
CA ALA A 54 -15.69 16.51 -9.16
C ALA A 54 -14.86 16.63 -7.86
N GLU A 55 -15.09 17.67 -7.06
CA GLU A 55 -14.49 17.84 -5.73
C GLU A 55 -14.91 16.74 -4.75
N LEU A 56 -16.15 16.25 -4.85
CA LEU A 56 -16.59 15.10 -4.06
C LEU A 56 -15.90 13.82 -4.50
N VAL A 57 -15.74 13.59 -5.79
CA VAL A 57 -14.97 12.44 -6.31
C VAL A 57 -13.53 12.51 -5.82
N GLU A 58 -12.90 13.70 -5.82
CA GLU A 58 -11.54 13.89 -5.32
C GLU A 58 -11.44 13.60 -3.83
N LEU A 59 -12.38 14.07 -3.00
CA LEU A 59 -12.46 13.70 -1.59
C LEU A 59 -12.51 12.18 -1.40
N LEU A 60 -13.36 11.48 -2.15
CA LEU A 60 -13.54 10.04 -2.04
C LEU A 60 -12.30 9.27 -2.55
N ARG A 61 -11.58 9.81 -3.55
CA ARG A 61 -10.31 9.27 -4.04
C ARG A 61 -9.22 9.36 -2.96
N GLN A 62 -9.13 10.51 -2.28
CA GLN A 62 -8.15 10.75 -1.23
C GLN A 62 -8.50 10.08 0.10
N ARG A 63 -9.77 9.70 0.28
CA ARG A 63 -10.28 9.03 1.48
C ARG A 63 -11.16 7.83 1.12
N PRO A 64 -10.56 6.73 0.64
CA PRO A 64 -11.31 5.52 0.24
C PRO A 64 -12.07 4.88 1.40
N ASP A 65 -11.67 5.13 2.65
CA ASP A 65 -12.39 4.71 3.85
C ASP A 65 -13.83 5.26 3.93
N LEU A 66 -14.13 6.33 3.22
CA LEU A 66 -15.45 6.95 3.20
C LEU A 66 -16.46 6.25 2.29
N VAL A 67 -16.00 5.43 1.34
CA VAL A 67 -16.87 4.74 0.38
C VAL A 67 -17.15 3.27 0.72
N GLN A 68 -16.62 2.76 1.82
CA GLN A 68 -16.82 1.35 2.21
C GLN A 68 -17.44 1.23 3.61
N PRO A 69 -18.76 1.04 3.68
CA PRO A 69 -19.81 1.19 2.66
C PRO A 69 -20.11 2.66 2.32
N VAL A 70 -20.70 2.94 1.15
CA VAL A 70 -21.07 4.31 0.76
C VAL A 70 -22.13 4.85 1.73
N PRO A 71 -21.96 6.05 2.33
CA PRO A 71 -22.96 6.67 3.19
C PRO A 71 -24.24 7.04 2.40
N SER A 72 -25.37 7.13 3.11
CA SER A 72 -26.66 7.44 2.50
C SER A 72 -26.78 8.86 1.95
N ASP A 73 -26.08 9.81 2.55
CA ASP A 73 -26.15 11.24 2.24
C ASP A 73 -24.92 12.00 2.74
N LEU A 74 -24.83 13.29 2.42
CA LEU A 74 -23.70 14.14 2.78
C LEU A 74 -23.60 14.43 4.30
N ALA A 75 -24.68 14.35 5.05
CA ALA A 75 -24.62 14.50 6.50
C ALA A 75 -23.96 13.27 7.16
N HIS A 76 -24.34 12.06 6.72
CA HIS A 76 -23.68 10.82 7.17
C HIS A 76 -22.23 10.74 6.70
N LEU A 77 -21.91 11.24 5.50
CA LEU A 77 -20.54 11.40 5.03
C LEU A 77 -19.73 12.30 5.97
N ALA A 78 -20.26 13.46 6.37
CA ALA A 78 -19.61 14.38 7.29
C ALA A 78 -19.34 13.72 8.67
N ILE A 79 -20.33 12.99 9.22
CA ILE A 79 -20.16 12.24 10.48
C ILE A 79 -19.03 11.22 10.37
N ARG A 80 -18.99 10.43 9.30
CA ARG A 80 -17.92 9.46 9.07
C ARG A 80 -16.57 10.15 8.89
N ALA A 81 -16.51 11.20 8.06
CA ALA A 81 -15.29 11.96 7.78
C ALA A 81 -14.67 12.59 9.02
N THR A 82 -15.48 12.90 10.04
CA THR A 82 -15.01 13.47 11.32
C THR A 82 -14.77 12.42 12.41
N SER A 83 -15.03 11.15 12.15
CA SER A 83 -14.76 10.08 13.12
C SER A 83 -13.25 9.90 13.33
N ARG A 84 -12.84 9.61 14.58
CA ARG A 84 -11.41 9.49 14.95
C ARG A 84 -10.61 8.51 14.06
N PRO A 85 -11.10 7.29 13.75
CA PRO A 85 -10.35 6.36 12.90
C PRO A 85 -10.17 6.88 11.46
N SER A 86 -11.19 7.53 10.91
CA SER A 86 -11.17 8.08 9.57
C SER A 86 -10.25 9.31 9.46
N VAL A 87 -10.31 10.21 10.46
CA VAL A 87 -9.39 11.37 10.53
C VAL A 87 -7.94 10.92 10.74
N LEU A 88 -7.69 9.90 11.56
CA LEU A 88 -6.35 9.36 11.77
C LEU A 88 -5.74 8.86 10.46
N ARG A 89 -6.50 8.08 9.66
CA ARG A 89 -6.05 7.63 8.33
C ARG A 89 -5.75 8.79 7.39
N ALA A 90 -6.62 9.82 7.38
CA ALA A 90 -6.43 11.00 6.55
C ALA A 90 -5.15 11.78 6.93
N VAL A 91 -4.89 11.93 8.24
CA VAL A 91 -3.68 12.60 8.75
C VAL A 91 -2.42 11.75 8.51
N ASP A 92 -2.52 10.42 8.58
CA ASP A 92 -1.40 9.52 8.29
C ASP A 92 -0.97 9.53 6.82
N GLY A 93 -1.84 9.98 5.93
CA GLY A 93 -1.56 10.18 4.50
C GLY A 93 -1.08 11.59 4.12
N LEU A 94 -0.85 12.49 5.09
CA LEU A 94 -0.30 13.82 4.82
C LEU A 94 1.22 13.77 4.67
N ASP A 95 1.74 14.54 3.71
CA ASP A 95 3.16 14.84 3.63
C ASP A 95 3.60 15.80 4.76
N ARG A 96 4.91 15.97 4.90
CA ARG A 96 5.51 16.75 5.97
C ARG A 96 5.11 18.24 5.92
N TRP A 97 5.06 18.81 4.72
CA TRP A 97 4.67 20.21 4.56
C TRP A 97 3.21 20.44 4.94
N THR A 98 2.32 19.65 4.40
CA THR A 98 0.88 19.72 4.69
C THR A 98 0.60 19.48 6.19
N LEU A 99 1.37 18.57 6.83
CA LEU A 99 1.30 18.34 8.27
C LEU A 99 1.82 19.56 9.07
N GLN A 100 2.90 20.22 8.64
CA GLN A 100 3.42 21.45 9.26
C GLN A 100 2.39 22.58 9.17
N VAL A 101 1.72 22.74 8.03
CA VAL A 101 0.63 23.72 7.86
C VAL A 101 -0.54 23.39 8.79
N LEU A 102 -0.97 22.13 8.86
CA LEU A 102 -2.05 21.71 9.77
C LEU A 102 -1.69 21.95 11.25
N GLN A 103 -0.45 21.65 11.66
CA GLN A 103 0.02 21.94 13.01
C GLN A 103 0.03 23.44 13.30
N SER A 104 0.36 24.27 12.32
CA SER A 104 0.32 25.73 12.45
C SER A 104 -1.10 26.26 12.60
N ILE A 105 -2.06 25.70 11.85
CA ILE A 105 -3.50 26.04 11.99
C ILE A 105 -3.98 25.73 13.42
N LEU A 106 -3.57 24.59 13.97
CA LEU A 106 -3.98 24.17 15.32
C LEU A 106 -3.30 24.96 16.45
N ALA A 107 -2.11 25.52 16.18
CA ALA A 107 -1.34 26.28 17.17
C ALA A 107 -1.73 27.76 17.24
N LEU A 108 -2.22 28.32 16.14
CA LEU A 108 -2.58 29.75 16.08
C LEU A 108 -3.98 29.99 16.67
N PRO A 109 -4.22 31.19 17.23
CA PRO A 109 -5.53 31.54 17.77
C PRO A 109 -6.57 31.74 16.68
N ASP A 110 -7.83 31.34 16.96
CA ASP A 110 -8.97 31.58 16.07
C ASP A 110 -9.37 33.07 15.97
N PRO A 111 -9.79 33.57 14.79
CA PRO A 111 -9.86 32.90 13.49
C PRO A 111 -8.50 32.83 12.77
N VAL A 112 -8.15 31.68 12.22
CA VAL A 112 -6.92 31.51 11.44
C VAL A 112 -7.19 31.82 9.97
N SER A 113 -6.45 32.77 9.40
CA SER A 113 -6.49 33.06 7.95
C SER A 113 -5.28 32.51 7.21
N VAL A 114 -5.43 32.33 5.89
CA VAL A 114 -4.33 31.90 5.03
C VAL A 114 -3.17 32.89 5.03
N ASP A 115 -3.45 34.20 5.11
CA ASP A 115 -2.41 35.24 5.19
C ASP A 115 -1.64 35.18 6.54
N HIS A 116 -2.35 34.89 7.63
CA HIS A 116 -1.71 34.65 8.92
C HIS A 116 -0.80 33.42 8.87
N LEU A 117 -1.22 32.33 8.23
CA LEU A 117 -0.39 31.15 8.00
C LEU A 117 0.87 31.46 7.19
N ARG A 118 0.76 32.24 6.10
CA ARG A 118 1.94 32.66 5.31
C ARG A 118 2.97 33.36 6.19
N THR A 119 2.52 34.26 7.02
CA THR A 119 3.39 35.00 7.96
C THR A 119 4.02 34.04 8.98
N ALA A 120 3.21 33.19 9.61
CA ALA A 120 3.64 32.27 10.66
C ALA A 120 4.57 31.14 10.14
N LEU A 121 4.52 30.82 8.86
CA LEU A 121 5.41 29.86 8.19
C LEU A 121 6.62 30.53 7.53
N GLY A 122 6.76 31.87 7.64
CA GLY A 122 7.87 32.63 7.06
C GLY A 122 7.83 32.73 5.52
N ALA A 123 6.69 32.43 4.91
CA ALA A 123 6.45 32.70 3.52
C ALA A 123 6.15 34.21 3.36
N GLN A 124 7.10 34.97 2.82
CA GLN A 124 6.93 36.41 2.67
C GLN A 124 5.68 36.74 1.81
N PRO A 125 4.85 37.71 2.22
CA PRO A 125 3.76 38.17 1.35
C PRO A 125 4.36 38.66 0.03
N THR A 126 3.77 38.24 -1.09
CA THR A 126 4.17 38.62 -2.45
C THR A 126 3.88 40.11 -2.71
N GLY A 127 4.49 41.01 -1.94
CA GLY A 127 4.28 42.47 -1.95
C GLY A 127 5.37 43.28 -2.65
N ALA A 128 6.35 42.66 -3.32
CA ALA A 128 7.29 43.38 -4.17
C ALA A 128 7.06 42.95 -5.66
N PRO A 129 6.98 43.89 -6.60
CA PRO A 129 6.80 43.57 -8.01
C PRO A 129 8.06 42.95 -8.58
N ARG A 130 8.24 41.64 -8.38
CA ARG A 130 9.22 40.85 -9.14
C ARG A 130 8.74 40.74 -10.58
N LYS A 131 9.56 41.17 -11.52
CA LYS A 131 9.37 40.95 -12.96
C LYS A 131 8.93 39.51 -13.20
N ARG A 132 7.80 39.34 -13.90
CA ARG A 132 7.17 38.07 -14.32
C ARG A 132 8.22 37.03 -14.75
N ARG A 133 8.62 36.17 -13.84
CA ARG A 133 8.95 34.78 -14.13
C ARG A 133 7.74 33.98 -13.64
N SER A 134 7.30 33.00 -14.42
CA SER A 134 6.16 32.13 -14.20
C SER A 134 5.77 32.02 -12.73
N ALA A 135 4.53 32.41 -12.36
CA ALA A 135 4.07 32.37 -10.97
C ALA A 135 4.10 30.92 -10.48
N GLU A 136 5.14 30.58 -9.72
CA GLU A 136 5.14 29.34 -8.94
C GLU A 136 3.93 29.40 -8.00
N PRO A 137 3.13 28.33 -7.93
CA PRO A 137 1.97 28.28 -7.06
C PRO A 137 2.40 28.43 -5.61
N ASP A 138 1.62 29.16 -4.81
CA ASP A 138 1.86 29.38 -3.38
C ASP A 138 1.80 28.06 -2.61
N PRO A 139 2.90 27.59 -1.97
CA PRO A 139 2.93 26.31 -1.28
C PRO A 139 1.98 26.25 -0.07
N VAL A 140 1.69 27.39 0.59
CA VAL A 140 0.73 27.44 1.71
C VAL A 140 -0.68 27.23 1.17
N ALA A 141 -1.04 27.92 0.09
CA ALA A 141 -2.36 27.76 -0.54
C ALA A 141 -2.59 26.33 -1.04
N LEU A 142 -1.57 25.71 -1.63
CA LEU A 142 -1.63 24.29 -2.05
C LEU A 142 -1.86 23.34 -0.87
N ALA A 143 -1.15 23.53 0.24
CA ALA A 143 -1.32 22.70 1.43
C ALA A 143 -2.70 22.89 2.08
N VAL A 144 -3.20 24.14 2.15
CA VAL A 144 -4.56 24.46 2.62
C VAL A 144 -5.60 23.77 1.73
N GLN A 145 -5.43 23.82 0.41
CA GLN A 145 -6.32 23.13 -0.52
C GLN A 145 -6.27 21.62 -0.33
N ALA A 146 -5.09 21.02 -0.19
CA ALA A 146 -4.94 19.59 0.08
C ALA A 146 -5.62 19.14 1.40
N LEU A 147 -5.63 20.00 2.42
CA LEU A 147 -6.36 19.75 3.66
C LEU A 147 -7.89 19.88 3.47
N ARG A 148 -8.34 20.86 2.63
CA ARG A 148 -9.74 21.00 2.25
C ARG A 148 -10.22 19.78 1.46
N ASP A 149 -9.45 19.34 0.46
CA ASP A 149 -9.80 18.18 -0.38
C ASP A 149 -10.04 16.93 0.47
N ARG A 150 -9.28 16.77 1.55
CA ARG A 150 -9.46 15.67 2.54
C ARG A 150 -10.53 15.92 3.58
N ALA A 151 -11.25 17.07 3.51
CA ALA A 151 -12.23 17.48 4.52
C ALA A 151 -11.68 17.47 5.97
N LEU A 152 -10.41 17.81 6.15
CA LEU A 152 -9.80 18.03 7.46
C LEU A 152 -10.01 19.45 7.96
N ILE A 153 -10.12 20.39 7.03
CA ILE A 153 -10.47 21.79 7.27
C ILE A 153 -11.53 22.24 6.25
N TRP A 154 -12.24 23.34 6.55
CA TRP A 154 -13.18 24.00 5.63
C TRP A 154 -13.30 25.50 5.95
N GLY A 155 -14.11 26.21 5.22
CA GLY A 155 -14.34 27.65 5.40
C GLY A 155 -13.54 28.52 4.44
N PRO A 156 -13.80 29.83 4.43
CA PRO A 156 -13.11 30.81 3.57
C PRO A 156 -11.65 31.01 4.03
N ASP A 157 -10.85 31.66 3.17
CA ASP A 157 -9.43 31.92 3.44
C ASP A 157 -9.19 32.84 4.66
N GLU A 158 -10.18 33.65 5.01
CA GLU A 158 -10.15 34.57 6.15
C GLU A 158 -10.40 33.88 7.49
N ALA A 159 -11.08 32.70 7.47
CA ALA A 159 -11.47 32.00 8.70
C ALA A 159 -11.60 30.48 8.44
N LEU A 160 -10.50 29.76 8.65
CA LEU A 160 -10.43 28.32 8.50
C LEU A 160 -11.06 27.62 9.72
N ALA A 161 -11.93 26.65 9.46
CA ALA A 161 -12.52 25.77 10.46
C ALA A 161 -11.86 24.39 10.38
N ILE A 162 -11.76 23.70 11.52
CA ILE A 162 -11.05 22.43 11.66
C ILE A 162 -11.96 21.31 12.19
N VAL A 163 -11.61 20.06 11.89
CA VAL A 163 -12.24 18.89 12.51
C VAL A 163 -11.85 18.78 13.99
N ARG A 164 -12.83 18.75 14.88
CA ARG A 164 -12.65 18.83 16.35
C ARG A 164 -11.75 17.75 16.97
N VAL A 165 -11.60 16.61 16.32
CA VAL A 165 -10.77 15.49 16.83
C VAL A 165 -9.28 15.66 16.49
N LEU A 166 -8.91 16.61 15.62
CA LEU A 166 -7.51 16.83 15.20
C LEU A 166 -6.55 17.17 16.36
N PRO A 167 -6.91 18.04 17.34
CA PRO A 167 -6.04 18.32 18.49
C PRO A 167 -5.71 17.06 19.30
N GLU A 168 -6.69 16.14 19.44
CA GLU A 168 -6.47 14.86 20.16
C GLU A 168 -5.53 13.92 19.41
N ILE A 169 -5.55 13.95 18.06
CA ILE A 169 -4.71 13.10 17.20
C ILE A 169 -3.28 13.61 17.10
N LEU A 170 -3.11 14.94 17.03
CA LEU A 170 -1.80 15.58 16.86
C LEU A 170 -1.11 15.90 18.19
N GLY A 171 -1.84 15.76 19.29
CA GLY A 171 -1.32 15.97 20.64
C GLY A 171 -1.46 17.41 21.14
N PRO A 172 -1.09 17.65 22.42
CA PRO A 172 -1.38 18.90 23.13
C PRO A 172 -0.50 20.08 22.71
N HIS A 173 0.57 19.84 21.96
CA HIS A 173 1.56 20.86 21.57
C HIS A 173 1.81 20.82 20.05
N PRO A 174 0.81 21.22 19.22
CA PRO A 174 1.00 21.30 17.77
C PRO A 174 2.13 22.29 17.44
N ALA A 175 2.96 21.97 16.47
CA ALA A 175 4.16 22.74 16.13
C ALA A 175 5.15 22.98 17.31
N GLY A 176 5.07 22.19 18.38
CA GLY A 176 5.84 22.40 19.61
C GLY A 176 5.44 23.69 20.35
N LEU A 177 4.21 24.16 20.22
CA LEU A 177 3.66 25.32 20.89
C LEU A 177 2.67 24.88 21.97
N ALA A 178 2.69 25.54 23.10
CA ALA A 178 1.70 25.35 24.14
C ALA A 178 0.43 26.18 23.87
N PRO A 179 -0.67 25.92 24.59
CA PRO A 179 -1.84 26.77 24.55
C PRO A 179 -1.56 28.23 24.95
N SER A 180 -2.48 29.12 24.61
CA SER A 180 -2.43 30.53 25.01
C SER A 180 -2.42 30.72 26.53
N VAL A 181 -1.91 31.84 27.02
CA VAL A 181 -1.98 32.22 28.41
C VAL A 181 -3.37 32.11 28.97
N ARG A 182 -4.38 32.60 28.22
CA ARG A 182 -5.79 32.49 28.58
C ARG A 182 -6.21 31.02 28.86
N THR A 183 -5.82 30.10 28.00
CA THR A 183 -6.15 28.67 28.17
C THR A 183 -5.39 28.07 29.34
N LEU A 184 -4.09 28.37 29.50
CA LEU A 184 -3.27 27.88 30.60
C LEU A 184 -3.77 28.37 31.95
N LEU A 185 -4.21 29.63 32.04
CA LEU A 185 -4.72 30.24 33.27
C LEU A 185 -6.20 29.83 33.57
N SER A 186 -6.91 29.24 32.65
CA SER A 186 -8.31 28.82 32.88
C SER A 186 -8.49 27.79 34.01
N SER A 187 -7.42 27.03 34.32
CA SER A 187 -7.38 26.08 35.43
C SER A 187 -6.78 26.68 36.73
N ALA A 188 -6.25 27.89 36.67
CA ALA A 188 -5.66 28.56 37.82
C ALA A 188 -6.74 29.15 38.74
N SER A 189 -6.40 29.33 40.03
CA SER A 189 -7.32 30.00 40.97
C SER A 189 -7.52 31.48 40.56
N PRO A 190 -8.75 32.03 40.74
CA PRO A 190 -9.05 33.44 40.45
C PRO A 190 -8.06 34.41 41.14
N ALA A 191 -7.66 34.08 42.38
CA ALA A 191 -6.68 34.86 43.12
C ALA A 191 -5.31 34.89 42.43
N ARG A 192 -4.87 33.74 41.86
CA ARG A 192 -3.57 33.66 41.15
C ARG A 192 -3.60 34.50 39.88
N VAL A 193 -4.69 34.46 39.12
CA VAL A 193 -4.87 35.26 37.89
C VAL A 193 -4.82 36.75 38.22
N ALA A 194 -5.57 37.19 39.26
CA ALA A 194 -5.61 38.57 39.71
C ALA A 194 -4.24 39.03 40.24
N ASP A 195 -3.50 38.16 40.93
CA ASP A 195 -2.15 38.44 41.40
C ASP A 195 -1.15 38.65 40.29
N LEU A 196 -1.18 37.77 39.27
CA LEU A 196 -0.31 37.89 38.11
C LEU A 196 -0.66 39.14 37.27
N ALA A 197 -1.94 39.44 37.06
CA ALA A 197 -2.38 40.66 36.39
C ALA A 197 -1.89 41.91 37.12
N GLY A 198 -1.97 41.92 38.45
CA GLY A 198 -1.44 43.04 39.27
C GLY A 198 0.06 43.16 39.21
N ASP A 199 0.81 42.06 39.26
CA ASP A 199 2.27 42.05 39.14
C ASP A 199 2.76 42.56 37.79
N LEU A 200 1.96 42.32 36.73
CA LEU A 200 2.21 42.79 35.37
C LEU A 200 1.70 44.19 35.07
N GLY A 201 1.05 44.87 36.04
CA GLY A 201 0.48 46.19 35.85
C GLY A 201 -0.82 46.24 35.02
N CYS A 202 -1.45 45.10 34.79
CA CYS A 202 -2.75 45.05 34.13
C CYS A 202 -3.85 45.54 35.08
N SER A 203 -4.90 46.20 34.52
CA SER A 203 -6.07 46.60 35.30
C SER A 203 -6.83 45.37 35.78
N ARG A 204 -7.01 45.20 37.09
CA ARG A 204 -7.75 44.07 37.66
C ARG A 204 -9.26 44.32 37.44
N SER A 205 -9.93 43.45 36.71
CA SER A 205 -11.37 43.55 36.43
C SER A 205 -12.20 42.86 37.51
N GLY A 206 -11.61 41.95 38.29
CA GLY A 206 -12.31 41.07 39.22
C GLY A 206 -12.93 39.83 38.52
N ASP A 207 -12.81 39.75 37.21
CA ASP A 207 -13.22 38.59 36.36
C ASP A 207 -11.93 37.89 35.89
N PRO A 208 -11.65 36.66 36.34
CA PRO A 208 -10.43 35.96 35.99
C PRO A 208 -10.26 35.75 34.48
N VAL A 209 -11.36 35.69 33.71
CA VAL A 209 -11.29 35.53 32.26
C VAL A 209 -10.77 36.84 31.61
N ARG A 210 -11.33 37.96 31.99
CA ARG A 210 -10.86 39.29 31.54
C ARG A 210 -9.45 39.61 31.95
N ASP A 211 -9.08 39.22 33.18
CA ASP A 211 -7.72 39.44 33.69
C ASP A 211 -6.73 38.56 32.90
N ALA A 212 -7.09 37.30 32.55
CA ALA A 212 -6.27 36.45 31.71
C ALA A 212 -6.19 36.96 30.24
N ASP A 213 -7.26 37.53 29.70
CA ASP A 213 -7.24 38.24 28.42
C ASP A 213 -6.31 39.45 28.40
N ALA A 214 -6.33 40.23 29.45
CA ALA A 214 -5.41 41.37 29.59
C ALA A 214 -3.94 40.94 29.64
N ILE A 215 -3.61 39.86 30.37
CA ILE A 215 -2.28 39.27 30.41
C ILE A 215 -1.89 38.76 29.01
N ALA A 216 -2.76 38.04 28.34
CA ALA A 216 -2.49 37.53 27.00
C ALA A 216 -2.25 38.66 25.98
N HIS A 217 -3.01 39.74 26.08
CA HIS A 217 -2.81 40.94 25.24
C HIS A 217 -1.48 41.63 25.51
N LEU A 218 -1.08 41.79 26.77
CA LEU A 218 0.21 42.34 27.17
C LEU A 218 1.37 41.48 26.61
N LEU A 219 1.30 40.17 26.76
CA LEU A 219 2.34 39.25 26.29
C LEU A 219 2.34 39.07 24.76
N SER A 220 1.31 39.52 24.07
CA SER A 220 1.28 39.60 22.62
C SER A 220 1.91 40.86 22.06
N ASP A 221 2.11 41.88 22.88
CA ASP A 221 2.85 43.10 22.50
C ASP A 221 4.37 42.84 22.55
N PRO A 222 5.08 42.94 21.39
CA PRO A 222 6.50 42.68 21.31
C PRO A 222 7.33 43.56 22.26
N VAL A 223 6.98 44.86 22.37
CA VAL A 223 7.73 45.81 23.21
C VAL A 223 7.57 45.49 24.71
N ALA A 224 6.36 45.16 25.12
CA ALA A 224 6.09 44.78 26.50
C ALA A 224 6.78 43.47 26.85
N THR A 225 6.75 42.51 25.98
CA THR A 225 7.37 41.17 26.19
C THR A 225 8.90 41.27 26.23
N ASP A 226 9.54 42.04 25.33
CA ASP A 226 10.97 42.31 25.39
C ASP A 226 11.36 42.99 26.71
N GLY A 227 10.57 43.98 27.14
CA GLY A 227 10.78 44.64 28.44
C GLY A 227 10.71 43.67 29.61
N LEU A 228 9.75 42.73 29.63
CA LEU A 228 9.64 41.71 30.68
C LEU A 228 10.80 40.72 30.66
N ILE A 229 11.30 40.34 29.46
CA ILE A 229 12.47 39.47 29.30
C ILE A 229 13.72 40.16 29.80
N ASP A 230 13.96 41.43 29.42
CA ASP A 230 15.12 42.17 29.83
C ASP A 230 15.12 42.42 31.35
N GLU A 231 13.95 42.70 31.94
CA GLU A 231 13.80 42.80 33.37
C GLU A 231 14.07 41.47 34.09
N ALA A 232 13.61 40.33 33.52
CA ALA A 232 13.91 39.02 34.08
C ALA A 232 15.40 38.70 34.05
N VAL A 233 16.09 39.08 32.95
CA VAL A 233 17.55 38.94 32.83
C VAL A 233 18.29 39.87 33.80
N ALA A 234 17.80 41.08 34.01
CA ALA A 234 18.41 42.02 34.97
C ALA A 234 18.33 41.51 36.42
N VAL A 235 17.25 40.84 36.79
CA VAL A 235 17.04 40.32 38.17
C VAL A 235 17.71 38.96 38.37
N ALA A 236 17.55 38.02 37.43
CA ALA A 236 17.99 36.62 37.61
C ALA A 236 19.25 36.26 36.80
N GLY A 237 19.82 37.22 36.09
CA GLY A 237 20.99 36.98 35.23
C GLY A 237 20.70 36.26 33.92
N PRO A 238 21.75 35.87 33.19
CA PRO A 238 21.61 35.25 31.83
C PRO A 238 20.84 33.91 31.82
N GLY A 239 20.78 33.21 32.96
CA GLY A 239 20.06 31.96 33.10
C GLY A 239 18.57 32.05 32.75
N ALA A 240 17.95 33.25 32.95
CA ALA A 240 16.56 33.45 32.51
C ALA A 240 16.40 33.36 30.99
N ARG A 241 17.30 33.95 30.23
CA ARG A 241 17.32 33.87 28.75
C ARG A 241 17.65 32.47 28.27
N GLU A 242 18.57 31.76 28.95
CA GLU A 242 18.90 30.34 28.60
C GLU A 242 17.71 29.41 28.75
N VAL A 243 16.91 29.57 29.82
CA VAL A 243 15.66 28.76 29.98
C VAL A 243 14.69 29.02 28.84
N LEU A 244 14.45 30.29 28.48
CA LEU A 244 13.57 30.64 27.35
C LEU A 244 14.10 30.10 26.03
N THR A 245 15.39 30.22 25.74
CA THR A 245 16.02 29.70 24.51
C THR A 245 15.91 28.19 24.42
N ARG A 246 16.04 27.45 25.52
CA ARG A 246 15.87 25.99 25.55
C ARG A 246 14.44 25.55 25.23
N LEU A 247 13.44 26.30 25.70
CA LEU A 247 12.03 26.04 25.48
C LEU A 247 11.53 26.57 24.13
N GLN A 248 12.24 27.52 23.51
CA GLN A 248 11.82 28.21 22.29
C GLN A 248 11.46 27.25 21.13
N TRP A 249 12.29 26.26 20.82
CA TRP A 249 12.11 25.29 19.78
C TRP A 249 12.06 23.84 20.29
N GLY A 250 12.20 23.65 21.62
CA GLY A 250 12.05 22.36 22.28
C GLY A 250 10.62 22.09 22.72
N PRO A 251 10.41 21.07 23.58
CA PRO A 251 9.14 20.89 24.27
C PRO A 251 8.78 22.16 25.04
N PRO A 252 7.54 22.68 24.93
CA PRO A 252 7.17 23.96 25.58
C PRO A 252 7.03 23.82 27.09
N THR A 253 7.24 22.64 27.65
CA THR A 253 7.12 22.35 29.09
C THR A 253 8.46 21.99 29.70
N GLY A 254 8.73 22.49 30.90
CA GLY A 254 9.93 22.18 31.70
C GLY A 254 9.57 21.64 33.08
N ARG A 255 10.34 20.67 33.59
CA ARG A 255 10.21 20.19 34.98
C ARG A 255 10.99 21.07 35.91
N VAL A 256 10.35 21.48 36.99
CA VAL A 256 10.90 22.38 38.01
C VAL A 256 10.35 21.97 39.39
N GLU A 257 11.00 22.40 40.45
CA GLU A 257 10.43 22.29 41.79
C GLU A 257 10.05 23.72 42.25
N LEU A 258 8.78 24.06 42.09
CA LEU A 258 8.20 25.27 42.63
C LEU A 258 7.61 24.95 44.01
N GLY A 259 7.72 25.87 44.95
CA GLY A 259 7.07 25.74 46.25
C GLY A 259 5.53 25.70 46.10
N GLU A 260 4.83 25.30 47.17
CA GLU A 260 3.35 25.31 47.19
C GLU A 260 2.77 26.70 46.89
N ARG A 261 3.48 27.75 47.25
CA ARG A 261 3.10 29.13 46.92
C ARG A 261 3.93 29.62 45.73
N LEU A 262 3.23 29.93 44.64
CA LEU A 262 3.86 30.46 43.44
C LEU A 262 4.55 31.79 43.71
N PRO A 263 5.74 32.04 43.15
CA PRO A 263 6.54 33.22 43.41
C PRO A 263 5.83 34.49 42.91
N ARG A 264 5.94 35.56 43.68
CA ARG A 264 5.60 36.94 43.32
C ARG A 264 6.83 37.64 42.78
N ARG A 265 6.63 38.77 42.09
CA ARG A 265 7.71 39.57 41.49
C ARG A 265 8.75 40.03 42.51
N THR A 266 8.34 40.21 43.77
CA THR A 266 9.20 40.60 44.89
C THR A 266 9.99 39.46 45.51
N ASP A 267 9.51 38.21 45.37
CA ASP A 267 10.00 37.06 46.13
C ASP A 267 10.77 36.06 45.29
N ALA A 268 10.79 36.25 43.95
CA ALA A 268 11.44 35.36 42.99
C ALA A 268 12.98 35.39 43.15
N GLY A 269 13.57 34.25 43.51
CA GLY A 269 15.02 34.11 43.73
C GLY A 269 15.77 33.37 42.61
N THR A 270 15.10 32.55 41.84
CA THR A 270 15.70 31.76 40.75
C THR A 270 15.25 32.26 39.38
N ALA A 271 16.02 31.91 38.34
CA ALA A 271 15.68 32.26 36.97
C ALA A 271 14.24 31.80 36.55
N VAL A 272 13.87 30.60 36.95
CA VAL A 272 12.51 30.03 36.63
C VAL A 272 11.45 30.79 37.44
N GLU A 273 11.63 31.02 38.72
CA GLU A 273 10.69 31.78 39.55
C GLU A 273 10.50 33.21 39.04
N THR A 274 11.55 33.84 38.58
CA THR A 274 11.53 35.17 38.00
C THR A 274 10.70 35.22 36.71
N LEU A 275 10.84 34.20 35.84
CA LEU A 275 10.06 34.05 34.61
C LEU A 275 8.58 33.76 34.91
N VAL A 276 8.27 32.91 35.90
CA VAL A 276 6.89 32.60 36.33
C VAL A 276 6.20 33.82 36.97
N ALA A 277 6.94 34.62 37.78
CA ALA A 277 6.40 35.83 38.39
C ALA A 277 6.09 36.95 37.37
N ARG A 278 6.66 36.88 36.16
CA ARG A 278 6.45 37.84 35.05
C ARG A 278 5.55 37.27 33.95
N GLY A 279 4.92 36.11 34.17
CA GLY A 279 4.05 35.50 33.20
C GLY A 279 4.73 34.96 31.92
N LEU A 280 6.09 35.08 31.85
CA LEU A 280 6.87 34.51 30.73
C LEU A 280 6.88 32.99 30.72
N LEU A 281 6.66 32.36 31.88
CA LEU A 281 6.33 30.95 32.06
C LEU A 281 5.08 30.85 32.92
N ILE A 282 4.21 29.89 32.60
CA ILE A 282 3.01 29.60 33.40
C ILE A 282 3.22 28.28 34.12
N ALA A 283 3.08 28.25 35.44
CA ALA A 283 3.06 27.03 36.23
C ALA A 283 1.69 26.34 36.06
N THR A 284 1.69 25.22 35.40
CA THR A 284 0.48 24.36 35.18
C THR A 284 0.24 23.43 36.37
N ASP A 285 1.30 23.05 37.06
CA ASP A 285 1.32 22.30 38.30
C ASP A 285 2.59 22.64 39.12
N PRO A 286 2.74 22.19 40.40
CA PRO A 286 3.90 22.51 41.22
C PRO A 286 5.26 22.06 40.69
N ARG A 287 5.27 21.19 39.70
CA ARG A 287 6.47 20.57 39.09
C ARG A 287 6.65 20.86 37.61
N THR A 288 5.72 21.57 36.98
CA THR A 288 5.74 21.81 35.55
C THR A 288 5.51 23.28 35.24
N VAL A 289 6.40 23.85 34.47
CA VAL A 289 6.23 25.18 33.85
C VAL A 289 6.05 25.04 32.36
N THR A 290 5.24 25.91 31.77
CA THR A 290 4.92 25.91 30.36
C THR A 290 5.20 27.29 29.77
N LEU A 291 5.90 27.33 28.64
CA LEU A 291 6.13 28.53 27.84
C LEU A 291 4.83 28.82 27.04
N PRO A 292 4.08 29.88 27.35
CA PRO A 292 2.81 30.16 26.71
C PRO A 292 2.99 30.57 25.25
N LEU A 293 1.92 30.39 24.45
CA LEU A 293 1.90 30.62 22.99
C LEU A 293 2.43 32.02 22.63
N GLU A 294 1.96 33.06 23.30
CA GLU A 294 2.25 34.46 23.00
C GLU A 294 3.76 34.73 23.14
N VAL A 295 4.37 34.28 24.25
CA VAL A 295 5.81 34.43 24.50
C VAL A 295 6.61 33.54 23.53
N ALA A 296 6.15 32.33 23.27
CA ALA A 296 6.80 31.42 22.32
C ALA A 296 6.84 32.01 20.91
N LEU A 297 5.71 32.55 20.41
CA LEU A 297 5.65 33.19 19.09
C LEU A 297 6.56 34.42 19.03
N HIS A 298 6.59 35.25 20.11
CA HIS A 298 7.48 36.38 20.17
C HIS A 298 8.96 35.94 20.05
N LEU A 299 9.41 34.98 20.86
CA LEU A 299 10.77 34.44 20.82
C LEU A 299 11.14 33.82 19.46
N ARG A 300 10.16 33.26 18.76
CA ARG A 300 10.31 32.66 17.44
C ARG A 300 10.18 33.64 16.26
N GLY A 301 10.03 34.96 16.55
CA GLY A 301 9.79 36.00 15.54
C GLY A 301 8.50 35.81 14.76
N GLY A 302 7.43 35.36 15.41
CA GLY A 302 6.12 35.10 14.83
C GLY A 302 5.99 33.76 14.09
N ARG A 303 7.02 32.92 14.08
CA ARG A 303 7.04 31.66 13.33
C ARG A 303 6.56 30.50 14.17
N THR A 304 5.73 29.64 13.56
CA THR A 304 5.27 28.39 14.17
C THR A 304 6.26 27.24 13.98
N ILE A 305 6.95 27.18 12.84
CA ILE A 305 7.89 26.11 12.45
C ILE A 305 9.30 26.70 12.29
N ALA A 306 10.31 26.04 12.86
CA ALA A 306 11.70 26.46 12.75
C ALA A 306 12.23 26.33 11.32
N ASN A 307 12.01 25.17 10.72
CA ASN A 307 12.48 24.83 9.39
C ASN A 307 11.26 24.39 8.54
N PRO A 308 10.61 25.30 7.84
CA PRO A 308 9.55 24.97 6.88
C PRO A 308 10.14 24.17 5.72
N GLU A 309 9.47 23.06 5.36
CA GLU A 309 9.93 22.15 4.31
C GLU A 309 8.88 22.05 3.19
N PRO A 310 8.63 23.13 2.41
CA PRO A 310 7.58 23.16 1.40
C PRO A 310 7.91 22.33 0.13
N VAL A 311 9.17 21.96 -0.06
CA VAL A 311 9.63 21.22 -1.25
C VAL A 311 10.17 19.86 -0.81
N PRO A 312 9.76 18.76 -1.49
CA PRO A 312 10.29 17.43 -1.22
C PRO A 312 11.81 17.37 -1.44
N PRO A 313 12.55 16.59 -0.65
CA PRO A 313 14.04 16.53 -0.72
C PRO A 313 14.59 16.19 -2.10
N LEU A 314 13.96 15.29 -2.86
CA LEU A 314 14.39 14.93 -4.22
C LEU A 314 14.30 16.13 -5.17
N LEU A 315 13.20 16.88 -5.14
CA LEU A 315 13.02 18.09 -5.96
C LEU A 315 13.93 19.23 -5.52
N ALA A 316 14.14 19.39 -4.21
CA ALA A 316 15.06 20.40 -3.68
C ALA A 316 16.49 20.14 -4.15
N ALA A 317 16.94 18.89 -4.10
CA ALA A 317 18.25 18.48 -4.59
C ALA A 317 18.40 18.68 -6.11
N ALA A 318 17.38 18.31 -6.89
CA ALA A 318 17.36 18.48 -8.35
C ALA A 318 17.40 19.98 -8.73
N GLY A 319 16.66 20.82 -8.01
CA GLY A 319 16.66 22.28 -8.17
C GLY A 319 18.02 22.91 -7.83
N ALA A 320 18.68 22.45 -6.76
CA ALA A 320 20.01 22.86 -6.39
C ALA A 320 21.06 22.48 -7.43
N ALA A 321 21.00 21.26 -7.98
CA ALA A 321 21.88 20.80 -9.04
C ALA A 321 21.70 21.61 -10.34
N ALA A 322 20.45 21.97 -10.68
CA ALA A 322 20.16 22.79 -11.87
C ALA A 322 20.60 24.26 -11.70
N ALA A 323 20.64 24.78 -10.48
CA ALA A 323 21.05 26.15 -10.14
C ALA A 323 22.56 26.31 -9.96
N ALA A 324 23.31 25.21 -9.79
CA ALA A 324 24.77 25.26 -9.63
C ALA A 324 25.41 25.87 -10.90
N PRO A 325 26.22 26.96 -10.80
CA PRO A 325 26.91 27.50 -11.96
C PRO A 325 27.85 26.45 -12.50
N ALA A 326 27.87 26.27 -13.83
CA ALA A 326 28.81 25.40 -14.54
C ALA A 326 30.25 25.95 -14.39
N ALA A 327 30.75 25.93 -13.14
CA ALA A 327 32.12 26.36 -12.82
C ALA A 327 33.08 25.25 -13.24
N GLY A 328 33.54 25.25 -14.50
CA GLY A 328 34.53 24.30 -15.00
C GLY A 328 34.51 24.06 -16.49
N ALA A 329 33.55 24.62 -17.22
CA ALA A 329 33.47 24.35 -18.69
C ALA A 329 34.48 25.08 -19.55
N ALA A 330 35.44 25.84 -18.99
CA ALA A 330 36.35 26.69 -19.78
C ALA A 330 37.66 26.00 -20.21
N THR A 331 38.00 24.78 -19.77
CA THR A 331 39.30 24.15 -20.08
C THR A 331 39.23 22.73 -20.58
N ALA A 332 38.09 22.16 -20.86
CA ALA A 332 37.98 20.85 -21.50
C ALA A 332 37.42 21.00 -22.91
N GLY A 333 38.32 21.12 -23.86
CA GLY A 333 37.96 21.07 -25.28
C GLY A 333 37.17 19.83 -25.64
N ARG A 334 36.06 20.05 -26.35
CA ARG A 334 35.16 19.04 -26.96
C ARG A 334 34.45 18.13 -25.97
N SER A 335 33.43 18.69 -25.31
CA SER A 335 32.37 17.90 -24.68
C SER A 335 31.80 16.91 -25.71
N ARG A 336 31.94 15.61 -25.40
CA ARG A 336 31.17 14.57 -26.09
C ARG A 336 29.68 14.87 -25.86
N PRO A 337 28.86 15.05 -26.94
CA PRO A 337 27.42 15.08 -26.80
C PRO A 337 26.98 13.67 -26.48
N GLY A 338 26.65 13.37 -25.19
CA GLY A 338 26.25 12.01 -24.86
C GLY A 338 26.08 11.69 -23.40
N ARG A 339 25.71 12.66 -22.50
CA ARG A 339 25.48 12.31 -21.10
C ARG A 339 24.31 13.04 -20.42
N GLN A 340 23.38 13.55 -21.18
CA GLN A 340 22.01 13.72 -20.69
C GLN A 340 21.23 12.53 -21.24
N GLY A 341 21.16 11.44 -20.43
CA GLY A 341 20.38 10.30 -20.77
C GLY A 341 18.90 10.71 -20.75
N GLY A 342 18.33 11.00 -21.94
CA GLY A 342 16.88 11.18 -22.07
C GLY A 342 16.13 9.91 -21.65
N ALA A 343 14.80 9.99 -21.53
CA ALA A 343 13.93 8.88 -21.15
C ALA A 343 14.26 7.58 -21.89
N GLY A 344 14.54 7.63 -23.22
CA GLY A 344 14.91 6.47 -24.02
C GLY A 344 16.23 5.79 -23.62
N ALA A 345 17.19 6.54 -23.02
CA ALA A 345 18.40 5.91 -22.50
C ALA A 345 18.16 5.16 -21.18
N ALA A 346 17.23 5.66 -20.35
CA ALA A 346 16.76 4.93 -19.16
C ALA A 346 16.03 3.65 -19.58
N ASP A 347 15.13 3.75 -20.53
CA ASP A 347 14.37 2.64 -21.07
C ASP A 347 15.29 1.56 -21.64
N GLY A 348 16.26 1.92 -22.47
CA GLY A 348 17.23 0.97 -23.02
C GLY A 348 18.06 0.23 -21.95
N ARG A 349 18.41 0.90 -20.82
CA ARG A 349 19.14 0.24 -19.73
C ARG A 349 18.27 -0.75 -18.96
N ALA A 350 16.98 -0.46 -18.79
CA ALA A 350 16.06 -1.29 -18.03
C ALA A 350 15.50 -2.47 -18.82
N LEU A 351 15.59 -2.44 -20.16
CA LEU A 351 15.03 -3.49 -21.03
C LEU A 351 15.60 -4.88 -20.73
N GLY A 352 16.88 -4.96 -20.36
CA GLY A 352 17.50 -6.22 -19.96
C GLY A 352 16.79 -6.86 -18.79
N SER A 353 16.48 -6.09 -17.74
CA SER A 353 15.73 -6.58 -16.57
C SER A 353 14.32 -7.05 -16.93
N VAL A 354 13.63 -6.38 -17.86
CA VAL A 354 12.32 -6.79 -18.36
C VAL A 354 12.39 -8.18 -18.99
N LEU A 355 13.35 -8.40 -19.88
CA LEU A 355 13.53 -9.69 -20.57
C LEU A 355 13.97 -10.81 -19.62
N GLU A 356 14.86 -10.50 -18.67
CA GLU A 356 15.29 -11.45 -17.64
C GLU A 356 14.13 -11.88 -16.74
N LEU A 357 13.30 -10.95 -16.30
CA LEU A 357 12.13 -11.24 -15.49
C LEU A 357 11.18 -12.24 -16.19
N LEU A 358 10.89 -12.01 -17.48
CA LEU A 358 10.01 -12.90 -18.24
C LEU A 358 10.62 -14.30 -18.40
N ARG A 359 11.92 -14.37 -18.71
CA ARG A 359 12.65 -15.63 -18.80
C ARG A 359 12.65 -16.37 -17.47
N PHE A 360 12.86 -15.66 -16.36
CA PHE A 360 12.85 -16.24 -15.01
C PHE A 360 11.46 -16.80 -14.68
N ALA A 361 10.38 -16.08 -15.03
CA ALA A 361 9.01 -16.52 -14.80
C ALA A 361 8.70 -17.82 -15.58
N ASP A 362 9.11 -17.90 -16.85
CA ASP A 362 8.91 -19.11 -17.67
C ASP A 362 9.72 -20.29 -17.14
N SER A 363 10.99 -20.06 -16.74
CA SER A 363 11.86 -21.09 -16.18
C SER A 363 11.35 -21.63 -14.85
N LEU A 364 10.85 -20.73 -13.98
CA LEU A 364 10.27 -21.12 -12.68
C LEU A 364 8.99 -21.94 -12.87
N ALA A 365 8.08 -21.47 -13.73
CA ALA A 365 6.82 -22.15 -14.02
C ALA A 365 7.07 -23.56 -14.61
N ALA A 366 8.00 -23.69 -15.55
CA ALA A 366 8.37 -24.97 -16.13
C ALA A 366 8.95 -25.93 -15.06
N ALA A 367 9.83 -25.44 -14.18
CA ALA A 367 10.41 -26.23 -13.10
C ALA A 367 9.36 -26.70 -12.09
N TRP A 368 8.44 -25.81 -11.67
CA TRP A 368 7.42 -26.12 -10.69
C TRP A 368 6.30 -27.01 -11.24
N ALA A 369 6.00 -26.95 -12.55
CA ALA A 369 5.08 -27.87 -13.19
C ALA A 369 5.55 -29.33 -13.16
N HIS A 370 6.89 -29.58 -13.09
CA HIS A 370 7.47 -30.92 -13.05
C HIS A 370 7.88 -31.34 -11.63
N HIS A 371 8.29 -30.40 -10.79
CA HIS A 371 8.77 -30.63 -9.43
C HIS A 371 8.21 -29.56 -8.50
N PRO A 372 6.93 -29.65 -8.11
CA PRO A 372 6.28 -28.65 -7.26
C PRO A 372 6.95 -28.58 -5.88
N PRO A 373 7.30 -27.40 -5.38
CA PRO A 373 7.75 -27.21 -4.00
C PRO A 373 6.64 -27.58 -3.00
N ALA A 374 6.99 -28.25 -1.93
CA ALA A 374 6.03 -28.58 -0.89
C ALA A 374 5.56 -27.32 -0.15
N VAL A 375 4.28 -27.27 0.21
CA VAL A 375 3.72 -26.22 1.04
C VAL A 375 4.17 -26.41 2.49
N LEU A 376 4.73 -25.37 3.10
CA LEU A 376 5.08 -25.41 4.52
C LEU A 376 3.83 -25.42 5.41
N ARG A 377 3.90 -26.02 6.61
CA ARG A 377 2.79 -26.00 7.58
C ARG A 377 2.32 -24.59 7.95
N ALA A 378 3.23 -23.63 7.96
CA ALA A 378 2.93 -22.22 8.23
C ALA A 378 2.50 -21.44 6.96
N GLY A 379 2.40 -22.13 5.83
CA GLY A 379 2.25 -21.54 4.50
C GLY A 379 3.58 -21.13 3.89
N GLY A 380 3.59 -20.99 2.55
CA GLY A 380 4.75 -20.53 1.80
C GLY A 380 5.71 -21.64 1.35
N VAL A 381 6.84 -21.22 0.78
CA VAL A 381 7.87 -22.08 0.17
C VAL A 381 9.08 -22.22 1.09
N GLY A 382 9.58 -23.44 1.26
CA GLY A 382 10.75 -23.72 2.11
C GLY A 382 12.06 -23.13 1.53
N VAL A 383 13.01 -22.80 2.41
CA VAL A 383 14.32 -22.23 2.04
C VAL A 383 15.09 -23.12 1.07
N ARG A 384 14.99 -24.46 1.21
CA ARG A 384 15.67 -25.41 0.30
C ARG A 384 15.07 -25.38 -1.09
N ASP A 385 13.75 -25.27 -1.19
CA ASP A 385 13.04 -25.22 -2.47
C ASP A 385 13.22 -23.85 -3.14
N LEU A 386 13.28 -22.76 -2.35
CA LEU A 386 13.66 -21.44 -2.87
C LEU A 386 15.06 -21.46 -3.49
N ARG A 387 16.07 -22.04 -2.80
CA ARG A 387 17.44 -22.15 -3.34
C ARG A 387 17.51 -23.03 -4.59
N ARG A 388 16.73 -24.11 -4.61
CA ARG A 388 16.61 -24.94 -5.82
C ARG A 388 16.02 -24.15 -6.96
N SER A 389 14.97 -23.38 -6.71
CA SER A 389 14.33 -22.49 -7.69
C SER A 389 15.29 -21.42 -8.19
N ALA A 390 16.04 -20.77 -7.30
CA ALA A 390 17.07 -19.79 -7.64
C ALA A 390 18.15 -20.40 -8.55
N SER A 391 18.61 -21.60 -8.24
CA SER A 391 19.60 -22.34 -9.05
C SER A 391 19.06 -22.69 -10.44
N VAL A 392 17.80 -23.14 -10.54
CA VAL A 392 17.17 -23.50 -11.83
C VAL A 392 16.98 -22.27 -12.71
N VAL A 393 16.55 -21.17 -12.12
CA VAL A 393 16.33 -19.89 -12.83
C VAL A 393 17.65 -19.22 -13.17
N GLY A 394 18.74 -19.52 -12.43
CA GLY A 394 20.06 -18.91 -12.61
C GLY A 394 20.20 -17.54 -11.96
N THR A 395 19.63 -17.36 -10.77
CA THR A 395 19.64 -16.09 -10.02
C THR A 395 19.95 -16.31 -8.54
N ASP A 396 20.02 -15.22 -7.75
CA ASP A 396 20.17 -15.29 -6.29
C ASP A 396 18.84 -15.55 -5.55
N ASP A 397 18.94 -15.92 -4.26
CA ASP A 397 17.79 -16.25 -3.41
C ASP A 397 16.80 -15.06 -3.28
N ALA A 398 17.29 -13.82 -3.24
CA ALA A 398 16.47 -12.63 -3.07
C ALA A 398 15.66 -12.30 -4.35
N THR A 399 16.30 -12.41 -5.51
CA THR A 399 15.63 -12.24 -6.82
C THR A 399 14.62 -13.36 -7.06
N ALA A 400 14.96 -14.61 -6.69
CA ALA A 400 14.02 -15.73 -6.79
C ALA A 400 12.82 -15.53 -5.85
N ALA A 401 13.03 -15.02 -4.64
CA ALA A 401 11.96 -14.71 -3.70
C ALA A 401 11.03 -13.61 -4.25
N LEU A 402 11.59 -12.55 -4.81
CA LEU A 402 10.81 -11.49 -5.47
C LEU A 402 9.98 -12.04 -6.64
N LEU A 403 10.58 -12.87 -7.48
CA LEU A 403 9.90 -13.50 -8.61
C LEU A 403 8.69 -14.33 -8.16
N VAL A 404 8.90 -15.19 -7.15
CA VAL A 404 7.84 -16.03 -6.56
C VAL A 404 6.71 -15.17 -6.00
N GLU A 405 7.03 -14.09 -5.26
CA GLU A 405 6.04 -13.16 -4.71
C GLU A 405 5.25 -12.45 -5.81
N VAL A 406 5.91 -11.99 -6.86
CA VAL A 406 5.26 -11.29 -7.99
C VAL A 406 4.37 -12.23 -8.78
N MET A 407 4.81 -13.47 -9.06
CA MET A 407 4.01 -14.47 -9.75
C MET A 407 2.80 -14.89 -8.91
N GLY A 408 2.97 -15.03 -7.58
CA GLY A 408 1.87 -15.27 -6.65
C GLY A 408 0.86 -14.12 -6.61
N ALA A 409 1.34 -12.87 -6.54
CA ALA A 409 0.51 -11.67 -6.60
C ALA A 409 -0.27 -11.55 -7.92
N ALA A 410 0.32 -12.00 -9.04
CA ALA A 410 -0.33 -12.08 -10.35
C ALA A 410 -1.25 -13.32 -10.50
N SER A 411 -1.35 -14.20 -9.48
CA SER A 411 -2.11 -15.44 -9.51
C SER A 411 -1.64 -16.43 -10.58
N LEU A 412 -0.38 -16.35 -11.00
CA LEU A 412 0.22 -17.26 -11.98
C LEU A 412 0.70 -18.58 -11.35
N ILE A 413 0.91 -18.58 -10.02
CA ILE A 413 1.22 -19.74 -9.21
C ILE A 413 0.27 -19.78 -8.00
N ALA A 414 -0.06 -20.98 -7.55
CA ALA A 414 -0.91 -21.20 -6.39
C ALA A 414 -0.57 -22.52 -5.69
N GLU A 415 -1.03 -22.67 -4.44
CA GLU A 415 -0.94 -23.94 -3.71
C GLU A 415 -2.03 -24.91 -4.14
N ASP A 416 -1.70 -26.18 -4.22
CA ASP A 416 -2.58 -27.31 -4.41
C ASP A 416 -2.15 -28.48 -3.52
N ASP A 417 -2.90 -29.59 -3.53
CA ASP A 417 -2.58 -30.80 -2.75
C ASP A 417 -1.17 -31.38 -3.07
N GLU A 418 -0.67 -31.18 -4.28
CA GLU A 418 0.67 -31.60 -4.72
C GLU A 418 1.78 -30.62 -4.32
N GLY A 419 1.48 -29.37 -3.95
CA GLY A 419 2.44 -28.32 -3.66
C GLY A 419 2.16 -27.02 -4.40
N TRP A 420 3.20 -26.21 -4.64
CA TRP A 420 3.10 -24.97 -5.40
C TRP A 420 3.22 -25.24 -6.90
N LEU A 421 2.16 -24.92 -7.64
CA LEU A 421 2.06 -25.20 -9.08
C LEU A 421 1.69 -23.94 -9.88
N PRO A 422 2.08 -23.87 -11.18
CA PRO A 422 1.49 -22.89 -12.09
C PRO A 422 -0.02 -23.09 -12.20
N THR A 423 -0.75 -21.99 -12.38
CA THR A 423 -2.21 -21.99 -12.55
C THR A 423 -2.61 -21.99 -14.03
N ALA A 424 -3.90 -22.22 -14.33
CA ALA A 424 -4.42 -21.99 -15.67
C ALA A 424 -4.29 -20.53 -16.15
N ALA A 425 -4.21 -19.57 -15.20
CA ALA A 425 -3.95 -18.17 -15.53
C ALA A 425 -2.53 -17.96 -16.09
N TYR A 426 -1.56 -18.79 -15.68
CA TYR A 426 -0.21 -18.76 -16.26
C TYR A 426 -0.25 -19.11 -17.76
N ASP A 427 -1.01 -20.11 -18.16
CA ASP A 427 -1.07 -20.52 -19.57
C ASP A 427 -1.64 -19.38 -20.43
N ALA A 428 -2.74 -18.75 -19.99
CA ALA A 428 -3.31 -17.59 -20.66
C ALA A 428 -2.35 -16.39 -20.69
N TRP A 429 -1.64 -16.14 -19.59
CA TRP A 429 -0.62 -15.08 -19.48
C TRP A 429 0.57 -15.38 -20.41
N ALA A 430 1.02 -16.62 -20.49
CA ALA A 430 2.12 -17.02 -21.36
C ALA A 430 1.77 -16.82 -22.85
N GLU A 431 0.50 -16.74 -23.23
CA GLU A 431 0.05 -16.45 -24.60
C GLU A 431 0.08 -14.97 -24.98
N LEU A 432 0.14 -14.08 -24.01
CA LEU A 432 0.25 -12.63 -24.25
C LEU A 432 1.60 -12.27 -24.89
N ASP A 433 1.67 -11.11 -25.51
CA ASP A 433 2.95 -10.58 -25.98
C ASP A 433 3.88 -10.22 -24.78
N PRO A 434 5.20 -10.22 -24.96
CA PRO A 434 6.14 -9.97 -23.85
C PRO A 434 5.90 -8.68 -23.09
N ALA A 435 5.45 -7.62 -23.76
CA ALA A 435 5.20 -6.33 -23.14
C ALA A 435 3.95 -6.39 -22.23
N GLN A 436 2.87 -7.04 -22.67
CA GLN A 436 1.67 -7.25 -21.87
C GLN A 436 1.95 -8.17 -20.67
N ARG A 437 2.73 -9.23 -20.88
CA ARG A 437 3.19 -10.15 -19.82
C ARG A 437 3.93 -9.38 -18.74
N TRP A 438 4.88 -8.53 -19.11
CA TRP A 438 5.62 -7.70 -18.17
C TRP A 438 4.70 -6.71 -17.43
N ALA A 439 3.85 -5.97 -18.17
CA ALA A 439 2.98 -4.96 -17.58
C ALA A 439 2.05 -5.54 -16.51
N SER A 440 1.55 -6.78 -16.71
CA SER A 440 0.73 -7.48 -15.73
C SER A 440 1.48 -7.82 -14.44
N LEU A 441 2.74 -8.29 -14.54
CA LEU A 441 3.60 -8.56 -13.39
C LEU A 441 3.95 -7.27 -12.62
N ALA A 442 4.30 -6.21 -13.33
CA ALA A 442 4.63 -4.91 -12.73
C ALA A 442 3.44 -4.30 -11.99
N ALA A 443 2.24 -4.37 -12.58
CA ALA A 443 1.00 -3.93 -11.93
C ALA A 443 0.64 -4.78 -10.70
N ALA A 444 0.81 -6.10 -10.78
CA ALA A 444 0.59 -6.99 -9.66
C ALA A 444 1.55 -6.70 -8.50
N TRP A 445 2.83 -6.46 -8.77
CA TRP A 445 3.82 -6.07 -7.75
C TRP A 445 3.46 -4.73 -7.11
N LEU A 446 3.09 -3.72 -7.91
CA LEU A 446 2.76 -2.39 -7.38
C LEU A 446 1.57 -2.43 -6.40
N ALA A 447 0.57 -3.26 -6.69
CA ALA A 447 -0.65 -3.41 -5.90
C ALA A 447 -0.51 -4.40 -4.72
N ALA A 448 0.53 -5.23 -4.68
CA ALA A 448 0.64 -6.28 -3.67
C ALA A 448 1.00 -5.74 -2.28
N PRO A 449 0.23 -6.02 -1.23
CA PRO A 449 0.56 -5.64 0.15
C PRO A 449 1.58 -6.61 0.75
N ARG A 450 2.67 -6.88 0.04
CA ARG A 450 3.68 -7.87 0.43
C ARG A 450 5.07 -7.26 0.40
N ALA A 451 5.91 -7.65 1.36
CA ALA A 451 7.27 -7.17 1.53
C ALA A 451 8.27 -8.31 1.23
N ALA A 452 8.61 -8.51 -0.06
CA ALA A 452 9.52 -9.57 -0.50
C ALA A 452 10.90 -9.50 0.19
N GLY A 453 11.38 -8.31 0.52
CA GLY A 453 12.65 -8.12 1.24
C GLY A 453 12.69 -8.67 2.67
N LEU A 454 11.55 -9.10 3.24
CA LEU A 454 11.51 -9.81 4.52
C LEU A 454 11.90 -11.29 4.38
N VAL A 455 11.86 -11.87 3.18
CA VAL A 455 12.19 -13.29 2.98
C VAL A 455 13.59 -13.60 3.53
N GLY A 456 13.68 -14.67 4.30
CA GLY A 456 14.92 -15.09 4.95
C GLY A 456 15.26 -14.33 6.24
N GLN A 457 14.50 -13.28 6.59
CA GLN A 457 14.70 -12.57 7.86
C GLN A 457 13.99 -13.32 9.01
N ARG A 458 14.57 -13.19 10.19
CA ARG A 458 14.00 -13.75 11.42
C ARG A 458 12.89 -12.83 11.94
N ILE A 459 11.69 -13.36 12.04
CA ILE A 459 10.51 -12.63 12.56
C ILE A 459 10.42 -12.79 14.08
N ASP A 460 10.58 -14.03 14.57
CA ASP A 460 10.59 -14.40 15.99
C ASP A 460 11.81 -15.29 16.29
N SER A 461 11.97 -15.73 17.56
CA SER A 461 13.09 -16.56 18.00
C SER A 461 13.30 -17.79 17.11
N ASP A 462 12.24 -18.38 16.57
CA ASP A 462 12.28 -19.65 15.84
C ASP A 462 11.71 -19.59 14.41
N ARG A 463 11.16 -18.43 13.95
CA ARG A 463 10.54 -18.31 12.63
C ARG A 463 11.33 -17.41 11.68
N ILE A 464 11.54 -17.92 10.46
CA ILE A 464 12.11 -17.19 9.33
C ILE A 464 10.98 -16.94 8.31
N ALA A 465 10.88 -15.71 7.79
CA ALA A 465 9.92 -15.36 6.75
C ALA A 465 10.14 -16.18 5.49
N ALA A 466 9.12 -16.92 5.07
CA ALA A 466 9.13 -17.75 3.88
C ALA A 466 8.43 -17.04 2.70
N PRO A 467 8.91 -17.21 1.44
CA PRO A 467 8.17 -16.73 0.27
C PRO A 467 6.75 -17.28 0.24
N LEU A 468 5.79 -16.48 -0.21
CA LEU A 468 4.35 -16.79 -0.21
C LEU A 468 3.75 -17.06 1.18
N GLY A 469 4.54 -16.94 2.24
CA GLY A 469 4.08 -17.08 3.62
C GLY A 469 3.25 -15.88 4.09
N PRO A 470 2.40 -16.05 5.12
CA PRO A 470 1.54 -14.99 5.65
C PRO A 470 2.32 -13.86 6.32
N ASP A 471 3.54 -14.12 6.78
CA ASP A 471 4.39 -13.15 7.48
C ASP A 471 4.89 -11.99 6.57
N LEU A 472 4.73 -12.13 5.27
CA LEU A 472 5.12 -11.09 4.30
C LEU A 472 4.01 -10.06 4.03
N ASP A 473 2.79 -10.30 4.52
CA ASP A 473 1.69 -9.35 4.38
C ASP A 473 1.96 -8.09 5.21
N ASN A 474 2.11 -6.97 4.52
CA ASN A 474 2.40 -5.68 5.13
C ASN A 474 1.63 -4.56 4.42
N PRO A 475 0.55 -4.05 5.01
CA PRO A 475 -0.27 -2.99 4.41
C PRO A 475 0.52 -1.70 4.11
N LEU A 476 1.64 -1.46 4.82
CA LEU A 476 2.48 -0.28 4.58
C LEU A 476 3.28 -0.38 3.27
N ALA A 477 3.55 -1.59 2.76
CA ALA A 477 4.38 -1.81 1.58
C ALA A 477 3.86 -1.07 0.34
N VAL A 478 2.55 -1.11 0.09
CA VAL A 478 1.93 -0.42 -1.06
C VAL A 478 2.14 1.10 -0.96
N GLY A 479 1.88 1.68 0.21
CA GLY A 479 2.02 3.13 0.42
C GLY A 479 3.47 3.62 0.30
N VAL A 480 4.44 2.86 0.83
CA VAL A 480 5.87 3.20 0.71
C VAL A 480 6.35 3.04 -0.72
N ARG A 481 5.98 1.95 -1.39
CA ARG A 481 6.32 1.71 -2.80
C ARG A 481 5.80 2.83 -3.69
N SER A 482 4.54 3.22 -3.50
CA SER A 482 3.93 4.36 -4.19
C SER A 482 4.67 5.67 -3.90
N ALA A 483 5.01 5.97 -2.64
CA ALA A 483 5.70 7.19 -2.25
C ALA A 483 7.09 7.30 -2.89
N VAL A 484 7.89 6.21 -2.89
CA VAL A 484 9.20 6.15 -3.54
C VAL A 484 9.10 6.42 -5.04
N LEU A 485 8.18 5.72 -5.72
CA LEU A 485 8.03 5.85 -7.17
C LEU A 485 7.47 7.21 -7.59
N HIS A 486 6.51 7.79 -6.85
CA HIS A 486 6.03 9.15 -7.11
C HIS A 486 7.12 10.20 -6.90
N GLY A 487 7.96 10.05 -5.85
CA GLY A 487 9.11 10.93 -5.66
C GLY A 487 10.07 10.92 -6.87
N LEU A 488 10.38 9.74 -7.38
CA LEU A 488 11.21 9.60 -8.58
C LEU A 488 10.49 10.07 -9.86
N ALA A 489 9.16 9.96 -9.93
CA ALA A 489 8.37 10.41 -11.08
C ALA A 489 8.31 11.94 -11.20
N GLU A 490 8.48 12.68 -10.12
CA GLU A 490 8.55 14.15 -10.13
C GLU A 490 9.87 14.67 -10.70
N LEU A 491 10.92 13.84 -10.74
CA LEU A 491 12.18 14.19 -11.38
C LEU A 491 12.01 14.25 -12.92
N PRO A 492 12.85 15.06 -13.62
CA PRO A 492 12.86 15.08 -15.08
C PRO A 492 12.98 13.67 -15.66
N PRO A 493 12.31 13.34 -16.78
CA PRO A 493 12.40 12.03 -17.41
C PRO A 493 13.85 11.63 -17.71
N GLY A 494 14.23 10.43 -17.33
CA GLY A 494 15.58 9.89 -17.47
C GLY A 494 16.59 10.33 -16.41
N SER A 495 16.17 11.14 -15.42
CA SER A 495 17.00 11.57 -14.30
C SER A 495 16.75 10.71 -13.07
N GLY A 496 17.82 10.41 -12.33
CA GLY A 496 17.76 9.77 -11.02
C GLY A 496 18.07 10.75 -9.87
N PRO A 497 18.11 10.27 -8.62
CA PRO A 497 18.37 11.07 -7.43
C PRO A 497 19.82 11.55 -7.40
N GLN A 498 20.04 12.87 -7.60
CA GLN A 498 21.35 13.50 -7.58
C GLN A 498 21.60 14.15 -6.21
N PRO A 499 22.48 13.61 -5.35
CA PRO A 499 22.86 14.28 -4.10
C PRO A 499 23.66 15.55 -4.40
N ALA A 500 23.37 16.63 -3.68
CA ALA A 500 24.10 17.90 -3.82
C ALA A 500 25.61 17.69 -3.57
N GLY A 501 26.46 18.09 -4.52
CA GLY A 501 27.93 17.98 -4.40
C GLY A 501 28.57 16.77 -5.07
N SER A 502 27.82 15.95 -5.84
CA SER A 502 28.39 14.79 -6.55
C SER A 502 29.14 15.12 -7.84
N GLU A 503 29.15 16.38 -8.28
CA GLU A 503 29.97 16.82 -9.42
C GLU A 503 31.38 17.16 -8.94
N GLY A 504 32.33 16.22 -9.04
CA GLY A 504 33.72 16.53 -8.89
C GLY A 504 34.61 15.56 -8.12
N SER A 505 34.23 14.31 -7.92
CA SER A 505 35.19 13.29 -7.48
C SER A 505 36.06 12.86 -8.66
N GLY A 506 37.04 13.68 -9.01
CA GLY A 506 38.22 13.21 -9.74
C GLY A 506 38.92 12.09 -8.96
N PRO A 507 39.74 11.26 -9.58
CA PRO A 507 40.46 10.20 -8.92
C PRO A 507 41.24 10.79 -7.71
N PRO A 508 41.34 10.05 -6.59
CA PRO A 508 42.05 10.55 -5.41
C PRO A 508 43.46 10.96 -5.80
N PRO A 509 43.97 12.10 -5.32
CA PRO A 509 45.36 12.49 -5.62
C PRO A 509 46.29 11.38 -5.12
N LYS A 510 47.18 10.91 -5.99
CA LYS A 510 48.23 9.98 -5.60
C LYS A 510 49.00 10.58 -4.41
N ALA A 511 49.09 9.82 -3.34
CA ALA A 511 49.90 10.15 -2.18
C ALA A 511 51.31 10.50 -2.67
N ALA A 512 51.72 11.78 -2.51
CA ALA A 512 53.10 12.19 -2.56
C ALA A 512 53.75 11.80 -1.23
N GLY A 513 54.93 11.24 -1.30
CA GLY A 513 55.62 10.52 -0.27
C GLY A 513 55.92 11.34 1.00
N ASP A 514 56.21 10.56 2.00
CA ASP A 514 56.82 10.76 3.29
C ASP A 514 57.53 12.12 3.56
N GLU A 515 57.02 12.84 4.55
CA GLU A 515 57.93 13.44 5.57
C GLU A 515 57.26 13.40 6.93
N ALA A 516 57.98 12.81 7.87
CA ALA A 516 57.58 12.59 9.22
C ALA A 516 57.48 13.90 10.02
N GLY A 517 56.37 14.09 10.75
CA GLY A 517 56.20 15.06 11.81
C GLY A 517 55.21 14.45 12.83
N ASP A 518 55.79 13.93 13.88
CA ASP A 518 55.14 13.45 15.11
C ASP A 518 54.59 14.64 15.85
N ASP A 519 53.28 14.76 16.03
CA ASP A 519 52.67 15.45 17.18
C ASP A 519 51.24 14.91 17.41
N GLY A 520 51.06 14.45 18.64
CA GLY A 520 49.97 13.60 19.10
C GLY A 520 48.59 14.24 19.22
N ASN A 521 47.63 13.32 19.21
CA ASN A 521 46.30 13.36 19.84
C ASN A 521 45.18 14.12 19.12
N THR A 522 44.38 13.38 18.38
CA THR A 522 42.90 13.40 18.50
C THR A 522 42.33 12.19 17.77
N ASP A 523 41.76 11.22 18.50
CA ASP A 523 40.95 10.12 18.05
C ASP A 523 39.59 10.64 17.50
N ALA A 524 39.59 11.11 16.27
CA ALA A 524 38.39 11.23 15.45
C ALA A 524 38.75 10.60 14.10
N ALA A 525 38.37 9.34 13.91
CA ALA A 525 38.47 8.69 12.61
C ALA A 525 37.81 9.61 11.56
N PRO A 526 38.49 9.89 10.40
CA PRO A 526 37.87 10.71 9.36
C PRO A 526 36.60 10.05 8.89
N ALA A 527 35.47 10.78 8.95
CA ALA A 527 34.19 10.31 8.46
C ALA A 527 34.37 10.01 6.96
N VAL A 528 34.38 8.73 6.60
CA VAL A 528 34.43 8.28 5.21
C VAL A 528 33.24 8.87 4.48
N ALA A 529 33.46 9.68 3.45
CA ALA A 529 32.39 10.27 2.66
C ALA A 529 31.51 9.14 2.09
N PRO A 530 30.17 9.26 2.17
CA PRO A 530 29.27 8.22 1.70
C PRO A 530 29.48 7.97 0.20
N THR A 531 29.38 6.70 -0.21
CA THR A 531 29.43 6.37 -1.63
C THR A 531 28.27 7.04 -2.37
N PRO A 532 28.43 7.35 -3.69
CA PRO A 532 27.34 7.95 -4.48
C PRO A 532 26.02 7.14 -4.40
N LEU A 533 26.10 5.83 -4.34
CA LEU A 533 24.94 4.94 -4.14
C LEU A 533 24.27 5.20 -2.80
N ALA A 534 25.04 5.22 -1.71
CA ALA A 534 24.51 5.47 -0.36
C ALA A 534 23.93 6.88 -0.21
N ALA A 535 24.54 7.87 -0.86
CA ALA A 535 24.05 9.26 -0.84
C ALA A 535 22.71 9.39 -1.61
N ALA A 536 22.59 8.76 -2.77
CA ALA A 536 21.33 8.73 -3.54
C ALA A 536 20.22 7.98 -2.79
N GLU A 537 20.55 6.86 -2.17
CA GLU A 537 19.61 6.10 -1.32
C GLU A 537 19.14 6.95 -0.14
N ALA A 538 20.06 7.61 0.58
CA ALA A 538 19.72 8.48 1.69
C ALA A 538 18.77 9.62 1.27
N LEU A 539 18.93 10.16 0.07
CA LEU A 539 18.06 11.20 -0.49
C LEU A 539 16.64 10.66 -0.76
N VAL A 540 16.51 9.44 -1.32
CA VAL A 540 15.20 8.79 -1.52
C VAL A 540 14.53 8.46 -0.18
N LEU A 541 15.30 8.02 0.82
CA LEU A 541 14.78 7.77 2.17
C LEU A 541 14.27 9.06 2.83
N ALA A 542 15.02 10.17 2.68
CA ALA A 542 14.61 11.48 3.18
C ALA A 542 13.31 11.95 2.49
N ASP A 543 13.19 11.77 1.17
CA ASP A 543 11.98 12.10 0.40
C ASP A 543 10.78 11.23 0.83
N THR A 544 10.99 9.93 1.01
CA THR A 544 9.96 9.01 1.52
C THR A 544 9.53 9.40 2.93
N ALA A 545 10.47 9.81 3.79
CA ALA A 545 10.18 10.31 5.13
C ALA A 545 9.40 11.64 5.10
N TRP A 546 9.65 12.48 4.12
CA TRP A 546 8.91 13.70 3.88
C TRP A 546 7.48 13.40 3.41
N ARG A 547 7.27 12.42 2.52
CA ARG A 547 5.94 12.01 2.02
C ARG A 547 5.11 11.25 3.05
N LEU A 548 5.75 10.48 3.93
CA LEU A 548 5.09 9.63 4.94
C LEU A 548 5.67 9.89 6.35
N PRO A 549 5.54 11.12 6.89
CA PRO A 549 6.22 11.52 8.12
C PRO A 549 5.72 10.80 9.38
N ARG A 550 4.48 10.32 9.39
CA ARG A 550 3.85 9.68 10.56
C ARG A 550 4.01 8.15 10.61
N ARG A 551 4.61 7.53 9.59
CA ARG A 551 4.82 6.08 9.57
C ARG A 551 6.11 5.70 10.32
N SER A 552 6.15 4.45 10.83
CA SER A 552 7.32 3.91 11.55
C SER A 552 8.59 4.07 10.73
N THR A 553 9.62 4.70 11.31
CA THR A 553 10.84 5.10 10.59
C THR A 553 11.62 3.91 10.04
N ARG A 554 11.98 2.92 10.89
CA ARG A 554 12.84 1.80 10.47
C ARG A 554 12.18 0.93 9.39
N LEU A 555 10.96 0.48 9.63
CA LEU A 555 10.25 -0.37 8.66
C LEU A 555 9.97 0.37 7.35
N ARG A 556 9.59 1.67 7.41
CA ARG A 556 9.40 2.50 6.22
C ARG A 556 10.70 2.57 5.41
N ASP A 557 11.82 2.82 6.07
CA ASP A 557 13.11 2.96 5.40
C ASP A 557 13.58 1.63 4.78
N ASP A 558 13.36 0.50 5.46
CA ASP A 558 13.65 -0.82 4.93
C ASP A 558 12.77 -1.15 3.71
N LEU A 559 11.47 -0.87 3.77
CA LEU A 559 10.55 -1.01 2.64
C LEU A 559 10.94 -0.13 1.45
N ALA A 560 11.41 1.11 1.71
CA ALA A 560 11.87 2.01 0.65
C ALA A 560 13.15 1.47 -0.03
N ARG A 561 14.11 0.93 0.75
CA ARG A 561 15.30 0.27 0.20
C ARG A 561 14.94 -0.93 -0.66
N TRP A 562 14.07 -1.81 -0.16
CA TRP A 562 13.61 -2.97 -0.94
C TRP A 562 12.88 -2.54 -2.21
N THR A 563 12.04 -1.50 -2.14
CA THR A 563 11.36 -0.96 -3.33
C THR A 563 12.33 -0.54 -4.42
N LEU A 564 13.45 0.12 -4.07
CA LEU A 564 14.47 0.51 -5.06
C LEU A 564 15.13 -0.73 -5.71
N VAL A 565 15.42 -1.75 -4.91
CA VAL A 565 16.00 -3.01 -5.41
C VAL A 565 15.00 -3.75 -6.29
N GLU A 566 13.78 -3.95 -5.80
CA GLU A 566 12.70 -4.65 -6.49
C GLU A 566 12.34 -3.96 -7.81
N ALA A 567 12.14 -2.63 -7.79
CA ALA A 567 11.81 -1.86 -8.99
C ALA A 567 12.91 -1.90 -10.06
N ALA A 568 14.20 -1.92 -9.67
CA ALA A 568 15.30 -2.09 -10.59
C ALA A 568 15.35 -3.51 -11.17
N THR A 569 15.11 -4.53 -10.36
CA THR A 569 15.04 -5.93 -10.80
C THR A 569 13.88 -6.16 -11.77
N LEU A 570 12.73 -5.52 -11.52
CA LEU A 570 11.57 -5.59 -12.40
C LEU A 570 11.70 -4.73 -13.68
N GLY A 571 12.74 -3.90 -13.80
CA GLY A 571 12.91 -2.99 -14.93
C GLY A 571 11.98 -1.78 -14.90
N ILE A 572 11.38 -1.47 -13.75
CA ILE A 572 10.61 -0.23 -13.52
C ILE A 572 11.56 0.95 -13.36
N LEU A 573 12.73 0.73 -12.76
CA LEU A 573 13.84 1.67 -12.67
C LEU A 573 14.99 1.23 -13.56
N ALA A 574 15.67 2.19 -14.16
CA ALA A 574 16.80 1.96 -15.08
C ALA A 574 18.13 1.67 -14.38
N GLY A 575 18.14 1.42 -13.09
CA GLY A 575 19.34 1.15 -12.29
C GLY A 575 19.15 1.50 -10.84
N ARG A 576 20.25 1.60 -10.10
CA ARG A 576 20.28 1.92 -8.66
C ARG A 576 21.15 3.15 -8.42
N GLY A 577 20.96 3.82 -7.30
CA GLY A 577 21.77 4.99 -6.92
C GLY A 577 21.46 6.23 -7.76
N PRO A 578 22.46 7.04 -8.11
CA PRO A 578 22.27 8.28 -8.87
C PRO A 578 21.61 8.08 -10.24
N ASP A 579 21.74 6.90 -10.83
CA ASP A 579 21.19 6.54 -12.14
C ASP A 579 19.79 5.88 -12.06
N ALA A 580 19.19 5.78 -10.88
CA ALA A 580 17.87 5.18 -10.63
C ALA A 580 16.75 6.04 -11.23
N ALA A 581 16.69 6.10 -12.56
CA ALA A 581 15.66 6.84 -13.29
C ALA A 581 14.42 5.97 -13.52
N LEU A 582 13.24 6.54 -13.29
CA LEU A 582 11.97 5.87 -13.60
C LEU A 582 11.81 5.78 -15.13
N THR A 583 11.55 4.55 -15.62
CA THR A 583 11.36 4.30 -17.06
C THR A 583 10.04 4.89 -17.57
N THR A 584 9.89 5.01 -18.89
CA THR A 584 8.63 5.46 -19.49
C THR A 584 7.48 4.53 -19.13
N TRP A 585 7.68 3.22 -19.20
CA TRP A 585 6.68 2.23 -18.79
C TRP A 585 6.48 2.16 -17.28
N GLY A 586 7.52 2.42 -16.47
CA GLY A 586 7.39 2.54 -15.02
C GLY A 586 6.45 3.68 -14.60
N ARG A 587 6.52 4.83 -15.31
CA ARG A 587 5.59 5.96 -15.14
C ARG A 587 4.16 5.58 -15.51
N ALA A 588 3.96 4.83 -16.60
CA ALA A 588 2.65 4.37 -17.03
C ALA A 588 2.03 3.38 -16.02
N VAL A 589 2.81 2.41 -15.52
CA VAL A 589 2.35 1.48 -14.45
C VAL A 589 1.96 2.26 -13.19
N LEU A 590 2.75 3.25 -12.79
CA LEU A 590 2.45 4.09 -11.62
C LEU A 590 1.16 4.89 -11.79
N ALA A 591 0.86 5.32 -13.03
CA ALA A 591 -0.40 5.98 -13.38
C ALA A 591 -1.60 5.01 -13.48
N GLY A 592 -1.39 3.70 -13.34
CA GLY A 592 -2.42 2.66 -13.49
C GLY A 592 -2.74 2.30 -14.93
N ASP A 593 -2.00 2.82 -15.91
CA ASP A 593 -2.19 2.57 -17.35
C ASP A 593 -1.28 1.44 -17.83
N THR A 594 -1.77 0.20 -17.66
CA THR A 594 -1.04 -1.00 -18.06
C THR A 594 -0.91 -1.14 -19.58
N GLU A 595 -1.85 -0.61 -20.36
CA GLU A 595 -1.79 -0.65 -21.82
C GLU A 595 -0.72 0.32 -22.35
N ALA A 596 -0.66 1.55 -21.84
CA ALA A 596 0.41 2.48 -22.17
C ALA A 596 1.78 1.94 -21.74
N ALA A 597 1.86 1.25 -20.60
CA ALA A 597 3.08 0.59 -20.15
C ALA A 597 3.53 -0.50 -21.12
N ALA A 598 2.62 -1.38 -21.54
CA ALA A 598 2.91 -2.41 -22.53
C ALA A 598 3.31 -1.79 -23.88
N ALA A 599 2.64 -0.74 -24.34
CA ALA A 599 3.00 -0.04 -25.58
C ALA A 599 4.42 0.55 -25.53
N ALA A 600 4.81 1.14 -24.39
CA ALA A 600 6.17 1.71 -24.21
C ALA A 600 7.25 0.62 -24.22
N VAL A 601 7.03 -0.52 -23.53
CA VAL A 601 7.94 -1.67 -23.58
C VAL A 601 8.04 -2.20 -25.01
N ARG A 602 6.91 -2.42 -25.69
CA ARG A 602 6.85 -2.94 -27.08
C ARG A 602 7.64 -2.05 -28.05
N ALA A 603 7.55 -0.72 -27.90
CA ALA A 603 8.28 0.22 -28.73
C ALA A 603 9.81 0.16 -28.53
N THR A 604 10.28 -0.38 -27.41
CA THR A 604 11.70 -0.48 -27.05
C THR A 604 12.25 -1.90 -27.31
N LEU A 605 11.39 -2.92 -27.37
CA LEU A 605 11.81 -4.29 -27.65
C LEU A 605 12.46 -4.37 -29.05
N PRO A 606 13.58 -5.12 -29.20
CA PRO A 606 14.13 -5.44 -30.50
C PRO A 606 13.14 -6.30 -31.31
N GLU A 607 13.17 -6.16 -32.63
CA GLU A 607 12.36 -7.03 -33.48
C GLU A 607 12.77 -8.50 -33.27
N PRO A 608 11.80 -9.41 -33.09
CA PRO A 608 12.12 -10.83 -32.93
C PRO A 608 12.80 -11.41 -34.19
N VAL A 609 13.80 -12.25 -33.95
CA VAL A 609 14.49 -12.96 -35.03
C VAL A 609 13.93 -14.35 -35.24
N GLU A 610 13.87 -14.80 -36.49
CA GLU A 610 13.33 -16.14 -36.85
C GLU A 610 14.44 -17.18 -37.00
N GLN A 611 15.70 -16.76 -37.01
CA GLN A 611 16.84 -17.62 -37.34
C GLN A 611 17.83 -17.71 -36.17
N VAL A 612 18.41 -18.90 -36.01
CA VAL A 612 19.51 -19.20 -35.12
C VAL A 612 20.75 -19.60 -35.90
N VAL A 613 21.94 -19.45 -35.32
CA VAL A 613 23.21 -19.94 -35.88
C VAL A 613 23.53 -21.28 -35.26
N LEU A 614 23.44 -22.36 -36.03
CA LEU A 614 23.84 -23.70 -35.59
C LEU A 614 25.35 -23.87 -35.66
N GLN A 615 25.96 -24.45 -34.63
CA GLN A 615 27.40 -24.68 -34.52
C GLN A 615 27.72 -26.19 -34.42
N ALA A 616 28.93 -26.54 -34.81
CA ALA A 616 29.35 -27.94 -34.90
C ALA A 616 29.53 -28.64 -33.52
N ASP A 617 29.59 -27.86 -32.45
CA ASP A 617 29.71 -28.30 -31.05
C ASP A 617 28.34 -28.65 -30.41
N LEU A 618 27.31 -28.79 -31.22
CA LEU A 618 25.92 -29.07 -30.79
C LEU A 618 25.28 -27.88 -30.06
N THR A 619 25.63 -26.65 -30.40
CA THR A 619 24.95 -25.45 -29.91
C THR A 619 24.21 -24.71 -31.01
N ALA A 620 23.17 -23.97 -30.59
CA ALA A 620 22.48 -22.98 -31.40
C ALA A 620 22.58 -21.61 -30.72
N VAL A 621 23.01 -20.61 -31.44
CA VAL A 621 23.09 -19.23 -30.93
C VAL A 621 21.97 -18.41 -31.56
N ALA A 622 21.05 -17.90 -30.70
CA ALA A 622 20.07 -16.91 -31.09
C ALA A 622 20.67 -15.51 -30.89
N PRO A 623 20.84 -14.71 -31.99
CA PRO A 623 21.50 -13.41 -31.90
C PRO A 623 20.63 -12.32 -31.28
N GLY A 624 19.38 -12.63 -30.91
CA GLY A 624 18.41 -11.75 -30.33
C GLY A 624 17.21 -12.52 -29.80
N MET A 625 16.13 -11.81 -29.48
CA MET A 625 14.87 -12.42 -29.07
C MET A 625 14.28 -13.22 -30.21
N LEU A 626 14.09 -14.53 -30.03
CA LEU A 626 13.47 -15.40 -31.03
C LEU A 626 11.96 -15.15 -31.13
N HIS A 627 11.43 -15.32 -32.34
CA HIS A 627 10.00 -15.43 -32.54
C HIS A 627 9.45 -16.56 -31.66
N ARG A 628 8.29 -16.38 -31.04
CA ARG A 628 7.74 -17.27 -29.99
C ARG A 628 7.68 -18.72 -30.42
N GLU A 629 7.20 -18.98 -31.64
CA GLU A 629 7.07 -20.35 -32.17
C GLU A 629 8.43 -21.03 -32.26
N VAL A 630 9.44 -20.30 -32.74
CA VAL A 630 10.81 -20.80 -32.86
C VAL A 630 11.43 -21.04 -31.49
N ALA A 631 11.21 -20.11 -30.52
CA ALA A 631 11.71 -20.24 -29.15
C ALA A 631 11.10 -21.44 -28.43
N THR A 632 9.78 -21.67 -28.60
CA THR A 632 9.06 -22.79 -28.01
C THR A 632 9.56 -24.14 -28.55
N GLU A 633 9.68 -24.24 -29.86
CA GLU A 633 10.13 -25.48 -30.49
C GLU A 633 11.61 -25.77 -30.18
N LEU A 634 12.45 -24.72 -30.21
CA LEU A 634 13.87 -24.86 -29.85
C LEU A 634 14.08 -25.24 -28.37
N GLY A 635 13.23 -24.74 -27.46
CA GLY A 635 13.25 -25.10 -26.05
C GLY A 635 12.88 -26.57 -25.78
N ILE A 636 12.06 -27.18 -26.67
CA ILE A 636 11.83 -28.63 -26.60
C ILE A 636 13.05 -29.41 -27.07
N LEU A 637 13.74 -28.93 -28.13
CA LEU A 637 14.86 -29.60 -28.80
C LEU A 637 16.19 -29.44 -28.07
N ALA A 638 16.39 -28.36 -27.33
CA ALA A 638 17.67 -28.03 -26.71
C ALA A 638 17.45 -27.41 -25.30
N GLU A 639 18.53 -27.31 -24.52
CA GLU A 639 18.53 -26.61 -23.21
C GLU A 639 19.27 -25.27 -23.36
N VAL A 640 18.79 -24.25 -22.61
CA VAL A 640 19.49 -22.97 -22.55
C VAL A 640 20.77 -23.14 -21.74
N GLU A 641 21.92 -23.00 -22.38
CA GLU A 641 23.24 -23.05 -21.75
C GLU A 641 23.66 -21.71 -21.17
N SER A 642 23.40 -20.64 -21.92
CA SER A 642 23.63 -19.28 -21.46
C SER A 642 22.63 -18.30 -22.10
N ALA A 643 22.24 -17.29 -21.35
CA ALA A 643 21.33 -16.23 -21.79
C ALA A 643 21.95 -14.88 -21.49
N GLY A 644 22.06 -14.02 -22.52
CA GLY A 644 22.61 -12.67 -22.45
C GLY A 644 22.12 -11.85 -23.64
N ALA A 645 23.01 -11.07 -24.23
CA ALA A 645 22.72 -10.37 -25.48
C ALA A 645 22.40 -11.34 -26.63
N ALA A 646 22.92 -12.58 -26.54
CA ALA A 646 22.54 -13.72 -27.35
C ALA A 646 22.22 -14.90 -26.43
N THR A 647 21.26 -15.73 -26.83
CA THR A 647 20.93 -16.96 -26.10
C THR A 647 21.60 -18.16 -26.77
N VAL A 648 22.30 -18.96 -25.97
CA VAL A 648 22.93 -20.19 -26.46
C VAL A 648 22.12 -21.40 -25.98
N TYR A 649 21.72 -22.23 -26.91
CA TYR A 649 21.00 -23.49 -26.71
C TYR A 649 21.95 -24.67 -26.99
N ARG A 650 21.90 -25.72 -26.14
CA ARG A 650 22.70 -26.93 -26.32
C ARG A 650 21.82 -28.13 -26.59
N PHE A 651 22.12 -28.80 -27.70
CA PHE A 651 21.51 -30.09 -28.03
C PHE A 651 22.25 -31.23 -27.33
N SER A 652 21.51 -32.17 -26.82
CA SER A 652 22.04 -33.38 -26.19
C SER A 652 21.18 -34.60 -26.51
N THR A 653 21.69 -35.79 -26.23
CA THR A 653 20.91 -37.03 -26.34
C THR A 653 19.60 -36.95 -25.51
N THR A 654 19.67 -36.32 -24.34
CA THR A 654 18.53 -36.15 -23.44
C THR A 654 17.46 -35.21 -24.04
N THR A 655 17.87 -34.08 -24.63
CA THR A 655 16.96 -33.09 -25.19
C THR A 655 16.29 -33.61 -26.47
N ILE A 656 17.06 -34.28 -27.36
CA ILE A 656 16.47 -34.90 -28.56
C ILE A 656 15.51 -36.03 -28.18
N ARG A 657 15.83 -36.83 -27.15
CA ARG A 657 14.90 -37.85 -26.65
C ARG A 657 13.59 -37.23 -26.11
N ARG A 658 13.72 -36.17 -25.30
CA ARG A 658 12.56 -35.40 -24.82
C ARG A 658 11.69 -34.89 -25.96
N ALA A 659 12.25 -34.41 -27.03
CA ALA A 659 11.50 -33.95 -28.22
C ALA A 659 10.77 -35.13 -28.92
N LEU A 660 11.40 -36.28 -29.04
CA LEU A 660 10.76 -37.47 -29.60
C LEU A 660 9.66 -38.00 -28.64
N ASP A 661 9.87 -37.98 -27.32
CA ASP A 661 8.86 -38.34 -26.32
C ASP A 661 7.67 -37.37 -26.35
N ALA A 662 7.88 -36.09 -26.73
CA ALA A 662 6.85 -35.08 -26.97
C ALA A 662 6.16 -35.21 -28.35
N GLY A 663 6.37 -36.34 -29.06
CA GLY A 663 5.71 -36.62 -30.32
C GLY A 663 6.35 -36.01 -31.57
N ARG A 664 7.56 -35.39 -31.44
CA ARG A 664 8.29 -34.91 -32.63
C ARG A 664 8.90 -36.05 -33.38
N THR A 665 8.96 -35.95 -34.73
CA THR A 665 9.63 -36.92 -35.57
C THR A 665 11.00 -36.42 -35.96
N SER A 666 11.95 -37.34 -36.25
CA SER A 666 13.30 -36.93 -36.75
C SER A 666 13.22 -36.05 -38.01
N THR A 667 12.32 -36.42 -38.95
CA THR A 667 12.03 -35.65 -40.15
C THR A 667 11.52 -34.23 -39.80
N GLY A 668 10.62 -34.10 -38.82
CA GLY A 668 10.10 -32.81 -38.38
C GLY A 668 11.20 -31.95 -37.73
N ILE A 669 12.07 -32.56 -36.88
CA ILE A 669 13.19 -31.87 -36.25
C ILE A 669 14.16 -31.37 -37.32
N HIS A 670 14.54 -32.21 -38.32
CA HIS A 670 15.39 -31.78 -39.42
C HIS A 670 14.77 -30.63 -40.25
N ALA A 671 13.48 -30.75 -40.57
CA ALA A 671 12.76 -29.69 -41.28
C ALA A 671 12.74 -28.36 -40.53
N PHE A 672 12.45 -28.39 -39.21
CA PHE A 672 12.49 -27.22 -38.35
C PHE A 672 13.87 -26.56 -38.32
N LEU A 673 14.93 -27.35 -38.08
CA LEU A 673 16.31 -26.83 -38.03
C LEU A 673 16.72 -26.25 -39.36
N ALA A 674 16.35 -26.88 -40.47
CA ALA A 674 16.66 -26.36 -41.82
C ALA A 674 15.92 -25.06 -42.15
N ALA A 675 14.66 -24.90 -41.66
CA ALA A 675 13.89 -23.68 -41.90
C ALA A 675 14.37 -22.48 -41.07
N HIS A 676 14.82 -22.74 -39.86
CA HIS A 676 15.15 -21.68 -38.89
C HIS A 676 16.64 -21.52 -38.59
N SER A 677 17.53 -22.13 -39.37
CA SER A 677 18.98 -21.94 -39.26
C SER A 677 19.52 -21.01 -40.32
N ALA A 678 20.30 -20.00 -39.88
CA ALA A 678 21.06 -19.13 -40.76
C ALA A 678 22.28 -19.86 -41.40
N THR A 679 22.71 -21.00 -40.83
CA THR A 679 23.82 -21.84 -41.28
C THR A 679 23.34 -23.22 -41.68
N PRO A 680 24.04 -23.95 -42.58
CA PRO A 680 23.71 -25.34 -42.83
C PRO A 680 23.69 -26.16 -41.51
N VAL A 681 22.74 -27.09 -41.38
CA VAL A 681 22.67 -27.95 -40.20
C VAL A 681 23.97 -28.77 -40.09
N PRO A 682 24.69 -28.67 -38.96
CA PRO A 682 25.98 -29.37 -38.80
C PRO A 682 25.80 -30.89 -38.79
N GLN A 683 26.70 -31.61 -39.44
CA GLN A 683 26.67 -33.07 -39.52
C GLN A 683 26.64 -33.78 -38.17
N PRO A 684 27.38 -33.34 -37.09
CA PRO A 684 27.26 -33.92 -35.76
C PRO A 684 25.84 -33.87 -35.18
N LEU A 685 25.09 -32.78 -35.42
CA LEU A 685 23.71 -32.62 -34.95
C LEU A 685 22.77 -33.55 -35.72
N THR A 686 22.95 -33.68 -37.04
CA THR A 686 22.19 -34.64 -37.86
C THR A 686 22.40 -36.08 -37.35
N TYR A 687 23.64 -36.45 -37.09
CA TYR A 687 23.93 -37.79 -36.54
C TYR A 687 23.33 -38.00 -35.13
N LEU A 688 23.39 -37.00 -34.28
CA LEU A 688 22.79 -37.08 -32.95
C LEU A 688 21.28 -37.35 -33.04
N ILE A 689 20.55 -36.58 -33.88
CA ILE A 689 19.09 -36.72 -34.06
C ILE A 689 18.75 -38.12 -34.58
N ASP A 690 19.45 -38.58 -35.62
CA ASP A 690 19.19 -39.86 -36.28
C ASP A 690 19.54 -41.06 -35.38
N ASP A 691 20.62 -40.99 -34.61
CA ASP A 691 21.02 -42.05 -33.68
C ASP A 691 20.03 -42.16 -32.51
N VAL A 692 19.60 -41.06 -31.92
CA VAL A 692 18.59 -41.04 -30.87
C VAL A 692 17.24 -41.55 -31.40
N ALA A 693 16.79 -41.11 -32.60
CA ALA A 693 15.56 -41.52 -33.21
C ALA A 693 15.55 -42.99 -33.55
N ARG A 694 16.66 -43.56 -33.98
CA ARG A 694 16.78 -44.99 -34.28
C ARG A 694 16.61 -45.86 -33.06
N ARG A 695 17.07 -45.39 -31.90
CA ARG A 695 16.97 -46.10 -30.60
C ARG A 695 15.65 -45.80 -29.89
N HIS A 696 14.97 -44.74 -30.25
CA HIS A 696 13.71 -44.33 -29.66
C HIS A 696 12.57 -45.28 -30.11
N GLY A 697 11.80 -45.77 -29.15
CA GLY A 697 10.67 -46.65 -29.45
C GLY A 697 11.00 -48.11 -29.83
N SER A 698 12.28 -48.47 -29.68
CA SER A 698 12.68 -49.89 -29.83
C SER A 698 12.02 -50.81 -28.80
N VAL A 699 11.65 -50.26 -27.65
CA VAL A 699 10.86 -50.90 -26.60
C VAL A 699 9.54 -50.10 -26.43
N ARG A 700 8.40 -50.80 -26.55
CA ARG A 700 7.09 -50.15 -26.44
C ARG A 700 6.33 -50.70 -25.25
N VAL A 701 5.75 -49.84 -24.45
CA VAL A 701 4.98 -50.15 -23.23
C VAL A 701 3.56 -49.67 -23.40
N GLY A 702 2.60 -50.56 -23.26
CA GLY A 702 1.16 -50.20 -23.37
C GLY A 702 0.36 -50.80 -22.20
N SER A 703 -0.85 -50.36 -21.98
CA SER A 703 -1.62 -50.74 -20.80
C SER A 703 -2.41 -52.02 -21.01
N VAL A 704 -2.15 -52.99 -20.11
CA VAL A 704 -3.01 -54.15 -19.83
C VAL A 704 -3.33 -54.24 -18.32
N SER A 705 -2.64 -54.29 -17.27
CA SER A 705 -1.93 -53.34 -16.50
C SER A 705 -0.82 -52.64 -17.32
N ALA A 706 0.17 -53.39 -17.83
CA ALA A 706 1.13 -52.87 -18.79
C ALA A 706 1.66 -54.04 -19.66
N TYR A 707 1.99 -53.80 -20.92
CA TYR A 707 2.78 -54.69 -21.74
C TYR A 707 4.02 -54.01 -22.27
N VAL A 708 5.04 -54.80 -22.54
CA VAL A 708 6.26 -54.37 -23.17
C VAL A 708 6.43 -55.12 -24.47
N ARG A 709 6.45 -54.44 -25.61
CA ARG A 709 6.69 -54.99 -26.93
C ARG A 709 8.08 -54.56 -27.43
N CYS A 710 8.86 -55.51 -27.90
CA CYS A 710 10.16 -55.29 -28.49
C CYS A 710 10.31 -56.14 -29.77
N GLU A 711 10.68 -55.49 -30.90
CA GLU A 711 10.83 -56.18 -32.19
C GLU A 711 12.01 -57.15 -32.21
N ASP A 712 12.99 -56.96 -31.33
CA ASP A 712 14.12 -57.87 -31.13
C ASP A 712 13.84 -58.84 -29.98
N PRO A 713 13.62 -60.16 -30.27
CA PRO A 713 13.37 -61.15 -29.23
C PRO A 713 14.52 -61.33 -28.25
N ALA A 714 15.78 -61.14 -28.69
CA ALA A 714 16.97 -61.27 -27.84
C ALA A 714 17.06 -60.12 -26.86
N ALA A 715 16.74 -58.89 -27.29
CA ALA A 715 16.65 -57.71 -26.44
C ALA A 715 15.54 -57.86 -25.39
N LEU A 716 14.36 -58.35 -25.75
CA LEU A 716 13.25 -58.57 -24.80
C LEU A 716 13.64 -59.67 -23.76
N ALA A 717 14.25 -60.74 -24.17
CA ALA A 717 14.70 -61.81 -23.28
C ALA A 717 15.77 -61.29 -22.30
N ALA A 718 16.69 -60.43 -22.76
CA ALA A 718 17.67 -59.79 -21.92
C ALA A 718 17.04 -58.82 -20.90
N LEU A 719 16.01 -58.05 -21.33
CA LEU A 719 15.25 -57.16 -20.48
C LEU A 719 14.51 -57.91 -19.37
N VAL A 720 13.82 -59.00 -19.67
CA VAL A 720 13.09 -59.84 -18.71
C VAL A 720 14.05 -60.48 -17.69
N ALA A 721 15.28 -60.79 -18.09
CA ALA A 721 16.32 -61.38 -17.25
C ALA A 721 17.11 -60.31 -16.43
N ASP A 722 16.93 -59.02 -16.68
CA ASP A 722 17.67 -57.93 -16.00
C ASP A 722 17.20 -57.75 -14.56
N ARG A 723 18.14 -57.95 -13.60
CA ARG A 723 17.85 -57.78 -12.16
C ARG A 723 17.45 -56.37 -11.76
N ARG A 724 17.82 -55.34 -12.55
CA ARG A 724 17.51 -53.92 -12.28
C ARG A 724 16.02 -53.63 -12.44
N VAL A 725 15.33 -54.41 -13.29
CA VAL A 725 13.90 -54.29 -13.57
C VAL A 725 13.06 -55.41 -12.97
N ALA A 726 13.65 -56.26 -12.13
CA ALA A 726 12.96 -57.40 -11.50
C ALA A 726 11.71 -56.99 -10.69
N SER A 727 11.67 -55.75 -10.16
CA SER A 727 10.51 -55.16 -9.47
C SER A 727 9.29 -55.02 -10.41
N LEU A 728 9.50 -54.94 -11.71
CA LEU A 728 8.42 -54.85 -12.72
C LEU A 728 7.72 -56.19 -12.98
N ARG A 729 8.26 -57.32 -12.45
CA ARG A 729 7.71 -58.66 -12.62
C ARG A 729 7.33 -58.97 -14.07
N LEU A 730 8.20 -58.60 -15.01
CA LEU A 730 8.01 -58.80 -16.43
C LEU A 730 7.88 -60.29 -16.76
N ARG A 731 6.82 -60.71 -17.41
CA ARG A 731 6.56 -62.07 -17.86
C ARG A 731 6.40 -62.10 -19.38
N ALA A 732 7.27 -62.81 -20.08
CA ALA A 732 7.15 -62.95 -21.55
C ALA A 732 5.85 -63.65 -21.92
N LEU A 733 5.08 -63.07 -22.80
CA LEU A 733 3.87 -63.65 -23.41
C LEU A 733 4.16 -64.21 -24.81
N ALA A 734 5.07 -63.60 -25.54
CA ALA A 734 5.53 -63.96 -26.84
C ALA A 734 7.01 -63.62 -26.96
N PRO A 735 7.75 -64.08 -27.97
CA PRO A 735 9.15 -63.70 -28.16
C PRO A 735 9.37 -62.21 -28.27
N THR A 736 8.38 -61.43 -28.63
CA THR A 736 8.42 -59.97 -28.81
C THR A 736 7.55 -59.21 -27.82
N VAL A 737 6.84 -59.87 -26.84
CA VAL A 737 5.91 -59.23 -25.94
C VAL A 737 6.08 -59.78 -24.51
N ALA A 738 6.27 -58.90 -23.55
CA ALA A 738 6.19 -59.22 -22.11
C ALA A 738 5.09 -58.36 -21.45
N VAL A 739 4.52 -58.84 -20.36
CA VAL A 739 3.49 -58.16 -19.59
C VAL A 739 3.94 -57.93 -18.16
N SER A 740 3.37 -56.86 -17.53
CA SER A 740 3.58 -56.49 -16.14
C SER A 740 2.25 -56.18 -15.48
N ASP A 741 2.15 -56.54 -14.17
CA ASP A 741 1.01 -56.17 -13.32
C ASP A 741 1.19 -54.77 -12.72
N VAL A 742 2.31 -54.11 -13.01
CA VAL A 742 2.65 -52.76 -12.53
C VAL A 742 2.06 -51.73 -13.50
N PRO A 743 1.54 -50.59 -12.99
CA PRO A 743 1.04 -49.50 -13.84
C PRO A 743 2.08 -49.04 -14.87
N VAL A 744 1.57 -48.61 -16.06
CA VAL A 744 2.42 -48.28 -17.20
C VAL A 744 3.43 -47.17 -16.91
N GLU A 745 3.04 -46.17 -16.10
CA GLU A 745 3.90 -45.03 -15.69
C GLU A 745 5.14 -45.53 -14.95
N LEU A 746 4.95 -46.45 -13.99
CA LEU A 746 6.04 -47.01 -13.18
C LEU A 746 6.91 -47.97 -14.00
N VAL A 747 6.30 -48.66 -14.99
CA VAL A 747 7.09 -49.49 -15.94
C VAL A 747 7.98 -48.63 -16.81
N LEU A 748 7.46 -47.50 -17.34
CA LEU A 748 8.23 -46.57 -18.12
C LEU A 748 9.37 -45.94 -17.32
N GLU A 749 9.11 -45.52 -16.09
CA GLU A 749 10.09 -44.92 -15.18
C GLU A 749 11.23 -45.90 -14.86
N ARG A 750 10.89 -47.12 -14.48
CA ARG A 750 11.87 -48.14 -14.10
C ARG A 750 12.72 -48.58 -15.27
N LEU A 751 12.13 -48.72 -16.46
CA LEU A 751 12.85 -49.04 -17.68
C LEU A 751 13.86 -47.93 -18.05
N ARG A 752 13.44 -46.67 -17.91
CA ARG A 752 14.32 -45.50 -18.13
C ARG A 752 15.47 -45.47 -17.12
N THR A 753 15.16 -45.69 -15.85
CA THR A 753 16.19 -45.79 -14.78
C THR A 753 17.20 -46.91 -15.03
N ALA A 754 16.77 -48.02 -15.62
CA ALA A 754 17.64 -49.15 -15.99
C ALA A 754 18.45 -48.89 -17.29
N GLY A 755 18.28 -47.72 -17.94
CA GLY A 755 19.05 -47.36 -19.14
C GLY A 755 18.39 -47.77 -20.46
N HIS A 756 17.13 -48.19 -20.44
CA HIS A 756 16.32 -48.43 -21.62
C HIS A 756 15.61 -47.15 -22.07
N SER A 757 15.12 -47.09 -23.35
CA SER A 757 14.39 -45.98 -23.89
C SER A 757 13.00 -46.42 -24.36
N PRO A 758 12.05 -46.73 -23.41
CA PRO A 758 10.73 -47.15 -23.75
C PRO A 758 9.92 -45.95 -24.24
N ALA A 759 9.07 -46.19 -25.25
CA ALA A 759 8.01 -45.30 -25.66
C ALA A 759 6.65 -45.87 -25.21
N ALA A 760 5.73 -45.00 -24.77
CA ALA A 760 4.37 -45.38 -24.45
C ALA A 760 3.60 -45.63 -25.75
N GLU A 761 2.77 -46.72 -25.80
CA GLU A 761 1.98 -47.09 -26.94
C GLU A 761 0.50 -47.06 -26.55
N GLY A 762 -0.31 -46.39 -27.36
CA GLY A 762 -1.77 -46.37 -27.21
C GLY A 762 -2.48 -47.66 -27.62
N ALA A 763 -3.77 -47.76 -27.33
CA ALA A 763 -4.58 -48.93 -27.70
C ALA A 763 -4.66 -49.15 -29.23
N ASP A 764 -4.38 -48.14 -30.04
CA ASP A 764 -4.30 -48.16 -31.50
C ASP A 764 -2.89 -48.48 -32.04
N GLY A 765 -1.92 -48.74 -31.17
CA GLY A 765 -0.51 -48.98 -31.52
C GLY A 765 0.27 -47.73 -31.88
N ALA A 766 -0.30 -46.55 -31.77
CA ALA A 766 0.44 -45.30 -31.91
C ALA A 766 1.29 -45.02 -30.67
N VAL A 767 2.47 -44.40 -30.89
CA VAL A 767 3.29 -43.95 -29.77
C VAL A 767 2.60 -42.79 -29.05
N LEU A 768 2.20 -43.02 -27.80
CA LEU A 768 1.68 -41.96 -26.96
C LEU A 768 2.83 -41.03 -26.56
N ALA A 769 2.65 -39.71 -26.76
CA ALA A 769 3.55 -38.74 -26.19
C ALA A 769 3.55 -38.94 -24.67
N ALA A 770 4.70 -39.26 -24.11
CA ALA A 770 4.88 -39.39 -22.65
C ALA A 770 4.99 -38.02 -22.03
N GLY A 771 3.93 -37.23 -22.12
CA GLY A 771 3.72 -36.01 -21.40
C GLY A 771 2.33 -36.10 -20.80
N GLY A 772 2.21 -36.46 -19.52
CA GLY A 772 1.03 -36.11 -18.77
C GLY A 772 0.83 -34.61 -18.95
N GLU A 773 -0.42 -34.15 -19.10
CA GLU A 773 -0.68 -32.70 -19.06
C GLU A 773 -0.01 -32.16 -17.80
N PRO A 774 0.78 -31.08 -17.91
CA PRO A 774 1.46 -30.52 -16.74
C PRO A 774 0.42 -30.16 -15.68
N SER A 775 0.63 -30.61 -14.43
CA SER A 775 -0.29 -30.32 -13.34
C SER A 775 -0.45 -28.81 -13.16
N ARG A 776 -1.70 -28.36 -12.99
CA ARG A 776 -2.05 -26.97 -12.79
C ARG A 776 -2.88 -26.81 -11.52
N ALA A 777 -2.47 -25.87 -10.66
CA ALA A 777 -3.29 -25.47 -9.54
C ALA A 777 -4.55 -24.70 -10.01
N PRO A 778 -5.67 -24.78 -9.29
CA PRO A 778 -6.81 -23.92 -9.53
C PRO A 778 -6.41 -22.45 -9.31
N VAL A 779 -6.95 -21.56 -10.16
CA VAL A 779 -6.71 -20.12 -9.98
C VAL A 779 -7.30 -19.71 -8.63
N PRO A 780 -6.50 -19.15 -7.71
CA PRO A 780 -7.02 -18.77 -6.41
C PRO A 780 -8.12 -17.73 -6.59
N LEU A 781 -9.32 -18.06 -6.08
CA LEU A 781 -10.34 -17.03 -5.92
C LEU A 781 -9.71 -15.93 -5.09
N ARG A 782 -9.44 -14.78 -5.71
CA ARG A 782 -8.90 -13.61 -4.99
C ARG A 782 -9.77 -13.40 -3.76
N ARG A 783 -9.34 -13.89 -2.61
CA ARG A 783 -9.86 -13.37 -1.35
C ARG A 783 -9.57 -11.89 -1.43
N PRO A 784 -10.59 -11.01 -1.28
CA PRO A 784 -10.30 -9.61 -1.15
C PRO A 784 -9.29 -9.54 0.00
N GLY A 785 -8.03 -9.29 -0.34
CA GLY A 785 -6.98 -9.10 0.63
C GLY A 785 -7.46 -8.02 1.59
N SER A 786 -7.04 -8.08 2.82
CA SER A 786 -7.28 -7.06 3.85
C SER A 786 -6.74 -5.67 3.44
N GLY A 787 -6.19 -5.54 2.25
CA GLY A 787 -5.84 -4.28 1.60
C GLY A 787 -7.11 -3.54 1.19
N GLU A 788 -7.24 -2.32 1.64
CA GLU A 788 -8.27 -1.37 1.25
C GLU A 788 -8.35 -1.34 -0.29
N ARG A 789 -9.47 -1.83 -0.84
CA ARG A 789 -9.67 -1.88 -2.30
C ARG A 789 -9.74 -0.43 -2.76
N ILE A 790 -8.74 0.03 -3.51
CA ILE A 790 -8.78 1.37 -4.12
C ILE A 790 -9.97 1.37 -5.09
N PRO A 791 -11.02 2.18 -4.83
CA PRO A 791 -12.17 2.25 -5.71
C PRO A 791 -11.75 2.78 -7.09
N ASP A 792 -12.27 2.17 -8.15
CA ASP A 792 -12.05 2.71 -9.50
C ASP A 792 -12.81 4.03 -9.71
N GLU A 793 -12.43 4.78 -10.74
CA GLU A 793 -13.00 6.09 -11.07
C GLU A 793 -14.53 6.04 -11.27
N ARG A 794 -15.04 4.95 -11.87
CA ARG A 794 -16.47 4.75 -12.07
C ARG A 794 -17.21 4.53 -10.77
N MET A 795 -16.61 3.77 -9.85
CA MET A 795 -17.16 3.53 -8.52
C MET A 795 -17.19 4.82 -7.68
N LEU A 796 -16.13 5.64 -7.74
CA LEU A 796 -16.06 6.93 -7.07
C LEU A 796 -17.13 7.91 -7.60
N ALA A 797 -17.29 7.99 -8.92
CA ALA A 797 -18.32 8.84 -9.56
C ALA A 797 -19.74 8.36 -9.20
N ALA A 798 -19.98 7.04 -9.20
CA ALA A 798 -21.26 6.47 -8.78
C ALA A 798 -21.55 6.76 -7.30
N ALA A 799 -20.56 6.64 -6.41
CA ALA A 799 -20.70 6.96 -5.00
C ALA A 799 -21.02 8.46 -4.78
N ALA A 800 -20.34 9.37 -5.46
CA ALA A 800 -20.62 10.80 -5.39
C ALA A 800 -22.05 11.13 -5.88
N THR A 801 -22.48 10.49 -6.98
CA THR A 801 -23.84 10.64 -7.51
C THR A 801 -24.89 10.14 -6.51
N ALA A 802 -24.67 8.99 -5.88
CA ALA A 802 -25.56 8.42 -4.87
C ALA A 802 -25.67 9.32 -3.62
N LEU A 803 -24.56 9.88 -3.14
CA LEU A 803 -24.51 10.81 -2.00
C LEU A 803 -25.32 12.08 -2.28
N LEU A 804 -25.17 12.67 -3.47
CA LEU A 804 -25.92 13.86 -3.89
C LEU A 804 -27.41 13.57 -4.07
N ALA A 805 -27.76 12.40 -4.60
CA ALA A 805 -29.15 11.96 -4.72
C ALA A 805 -29.80 11.76 -3.34
N GLY A 806 -29.08 11.10 -2.41
CA GLY A 806 -29.50 10.91 -1.03
C GLY A 806 -29.74 12.23 -0.30
N ASP A 807 -28.82 13.19 -0.41
CA ASP A 807 -28.97 14.51 0.23
C ASP A 807 -30.15 15.29 -0.34
N ARG A 808 -30.42 15.22 -1.67
CA ARG A 808 -31.62 15.80 -2.29
C ARG A 808 -32.90 15.15 -1.78
N ALA A 809 -32.92 13.82 -1.64
CA ALA A 809 -34.08 13.09 -1.12
C ALA A 809 -34.40 13.46 0.34
N VAL A 810 -33.37 13.59 1.19
CA VAL A 810 -33.53 14.03 2.58
C VAL A 810 -34.10 15.45 2.65
N ARG A 811 -33.68 16.37 1.78
CA ARG A 811 -34.17 17.74 1.72
C ARG A 811 -35.58 17.88 1.14
N ALA A 812 -35.94 16.99 0.21
CA ALA A 812 -37.28 17.00 -0.41
C ALA A 812 -38.37 16.46 0.52
N ARG A 813 -38.00 15.84 1.66
CA ARG A 813 -39.01 15.42 2.66
C ARG A 813 -39.70 16.64 3.23
N PRO A 814 -41.07 16.69 3.24
CA PRO A 814 -41.81 17.77 3.87
C PRO A 814 -41.38 17.90 5.35
N ARG A 815 -41.09 19.13 5.77
CA ARG A 815 -40.84 19.43 7.20
C ARG A 815 -42.16 19.36 7.99
N GLY A 816 -42.74 18.16 8.12
CA GLY A 816 -43.93 17.88 8.87
C GLY A 816 -43.64 16.81 9.91
N THR A 817 -43.75 17.18 11.19
CA THR A 817 -43.55 16.36 12.41
C THR A 817 -42.10 15.96 12.71
N LEU A 818 -41.42 16.84 13.45
CA LEU A 818 -40.24 16.47 14.24
C LEU A 818 -40.66 15.44 15.30
N PRO A 819 -39.96 14.29 15.41
CA PRO A 819 -40.07 13.48 16.60
C PRO A 819 -39.59 14.29 17.83
N PRO A 820 -40.12 14.05 19.03
CA PRO A 820 -39.77 14.82 20.22
C PRO A 820 -38.27 14.76 20.49
N PRO A 821 -37.69 15.83 21.10
CA PRO A 821 -36.24 15.86 21.39
C PRO A 821 -35.89 14.77 22.40
N GLY A 822 -35.02 13.81 21.97
CA GLY A 822 -34.63 12.67 22.80
C GLY A 822 -34.41 11.37 22.01
N SER A 823 -34.80 11.29 20.73
CA SER A 823 -34.60 10.12 19.90
C SER A 823 -33.24 10.19 19.21
N SER A 824 -32.28 9.38 19.67
CA SER A 824 -30.97 9.17 19.02
C SER A 824 -31.15 8.66 17.59
N PRO A 825 -30.40 9.17 16.61
CA PRO A 825 -30.41 8.66 15.26
C PRO A 825 -29.60 7.37 15.21
N LEU A 826 -30.10 6.38 14.49
CA LEU A 826 -29.49 5.12 14.10
C LEU A 826 -29.87 3.87 14.94
N GLY A 827 -30.67 3.03 14.35
CA GLY A 827 -30.93 1.65 14.80
C GLY A 827 -31.96 1.50 15.92
N THR A 828 -32.11 2.47 16.81
CA THR A 828 -33.09 2.42 17.90
C THR A 828 -34.51 2.70 17.44
N GLY A 829 -34.70 3.51 16.40
CA GLY A 829 -36.04 3.83 15.88
C GLY A 829 -36.73 2.63 15.21
N ALA A 830 -36.00 1.94 14.32
CA ALA A 830 -36.51 0.74 13.64
C ALA A 830 -36.75 -0.40 14.63
N LEU A 831 -35.83 -0.57 15.60
CA LEU A 831 -35.97 -1.56 16.66
C LEU A 831 -37.15 -1.25 17.60
N ALA A 832 -37.39 0.03 17.91
CA ALA A 832 -38.51 0.47 18.71
C ALA A 832 -39.86 0.24 17.98
N VAL A 833 -39.91 0.51 16.66
CA VAL A 833 -41.11 0.22 15.85
C VAL A 833 -41.39 -1.28 15.81
N LEU A 834 -40.36 -2.11 15.61
CA LEU A 834 -40.52 -3.57 15.60
C LEU A 834 -40.93 -4.15 16.95
N ARG A 835 -40.38 -3.64 18.05
CA ARG A 835 -40.81 -4.03 19.42
C ARG A 835 -42.25 -3.59 19.73
N ARG A 836 -42.62 -2.39 19.30
CA ARG A 836 -43.99 -1.89 19.44
C ARG A 836 -45.00 -2.73 18.64
N ALA A 837 -44.58 -3.17 17.44
CA ALA A 837 -45.39 -4.08 16.62
C ALA A 837 -45.56 -5.45 17.27
N LEU A 838 -44.56 -5.92 18.02
CA LEU A 838 -44.62 -7.15 18.82
C LEU A 838 -45.38 -7.03 20.13
N GLY A 839 -45.78 -5.79 20.55
CA GLY A 839 -46.48 -5.55 21.80
C GLY A 839 -45.58 -5.61 23.06
N GLU A 840 -44.28 -5.47 22.94
CA GLU A 840 -43.32 -5.58 24.03
C GLU A 840 -43.13 -4.28 24.86
N ASP A 841 -43.85 -3.20 24.58
CA ASP A 841 -43.77 -1.92 25.32
C ASP A 841 -44.36 -1.94 26.72
N ALA A 842 -44.83 -3.10 27.22
CA ALA A 842 -45.60 -3.19 28.49
C ALA A 842 -44.93 -3.97 29.61
N VAL A 843 -43.69 -4.48 29.52
CA VAL A 843 -43.10 -5.27 30.61
C VAL A 843 -41.64 -4.88 30.88
N SER A 844 -41.43 -4.19 32.03
CA SER A 844 -40.10 -4.08 32.67
C SER A 844 -39.61 -5.47 33.14
N PRO A 845 -38.30 -5.78 33.04
CA PRO A 845 -37.79 -7.10 33.42
C PRO A 845 -37.72 -7.25 34.94
N VAL A 846 -38.60 -8.03 35.53
CA VAL A 846 -38.39 -8.62 36.85
C VAL A 846 -37.62 -9.92 36.66
N ARG A 847 -36.42 -9.97 37.18
CA ARG A 847 -35.63 -11.19 37.27
C ARG A 847 -36.24 -12.16 38.27
N ILE A 848 -36.61 -13.36 37.82
CA ILE A 848 -36.80 -14.53 38.68
C ILE A 848 -36.00 -15.70 38.09
N PRO A 849 -35.12 -16.35 38.86
CA PRO A 849 -34.30 -17.47 38.36
C PRO A 849 -35.08 -18.78 38.43
N GLY A 850 -35.04 -19.55 37.36
CA GLY A 850 -35.34 -20.98 37.34
C GLY A 850 -36.77 -21.35 37.07
N ARG A 851 -37.12 -21.47 35.76
CA ARG A 851 -37.97 -22.55 35.22
C ARG A 851 -38.06 -22.47 33.72
N LEU A 852 -37.64 -23.53 33.05
CA LEU A 852 -37.94 -23.82 31.65
C LEU A 852 -39.45 -23.96 31.51
N SER A 853 -40.09 -23.15 30.70
CA SER A 853 -41.42 -23.38 30.19
C SER A 853 -41.44 -23.36 28.70
N LEU A 854 -41.84 -24.49 28.12
CA LEU A 854 -42.09 -24.67 26.68
C LEU A 854 -43.24 -23.73 26.21
N GLY A 855 -42.99 -23.02 25.12
CA GLY A 855 -43.86 -22.81 24.00
C GLY A 855 -45.23 -22.18 24.24
N ARG A 856 -45.33 -20.81 24.19
CA ARG A 856 -46.50 -20.17 23.58
C ARG A 856 -46.12 -19.77 22.13
N ARG A 857 -46.90 -20.26 21.16
CA ARG A 857 -46.90 -19.71 19.79
C ARG A 857 -47.39 -18.26 19.95
N SER A 858 -46.47 -17.32 19.75
CA SER A 858 -46.86 -15.91 19.67
C SER A 858 -47.66 -15.72 18.39
N ALA A 859 -48.84 -15.08 18.51
CA ALA A 859 -49.57 -14.60 17.35
C ALA A 859 -48.70 -13.60 16.58
N PRO A 860 -48.83 -13.51 15.25
CA PRO A 860 -48.07 -12.53 14.46
C PRO A 860 -48.39 -11.11 14.97
N GLY A 861 -47.37 -10.26 15.05
CA GLY A 861 -47.49 -8.89 15.47
C GLY A 861 -48.15 -8.01 14.38
N ARG A 862 -48.39 -6.72 14.69
CA ARG A 862 -48.93 -5.76 13.71
C ARG A 862 -48.01 -5.67 12.48
N PRO A 863 -48.56 -5.52 11.25
CA PRO A 863 -47.75 -5.44 10.06
C PRO A 863 -46.82 -4.21 10.07
N VAL A 864 -45.60 -4.45 9.67
CA VAL A 864 -44.53 -3.45 9.60
C VAL A 864 -43.92 -3.44 8.23
N TRP A 865 -43.85 -2.29 7.63
CA TRP A 865 -43.01 -2.06 6.47
C TRP A 865 -41.55 -1.98 6.91
N ILE A 866 -40.66 -2.72 6.24
CA ILE A 866 -39.20 -2.68 6.46
C ILE A 866 -38.45 -2.43 5.16
N GLY A 867 -37.49 -1.52 5.19
CA GLY A 867 -36.43 -1.44 4.19
C GLY A 867 -35.30 -2.39 4.59
N TYR A 868 -34.92 -3.33 3.73
CA TYR A 868 -33.93 -4.36 4.03
C TYR A 868 -32.88 -4.44 2.93
N THR A 869 -31.59 -4.43 3.30
CA THR A 869 -30.47 -4.63 2.37
C THR A 869 -30.06 -6.09 2.41
N ASP A 870 -30.12 -6.78 1.27
CA ASP A 870 -29.74 -8.19 1.14
C ASP A 870 -28.21 -8.40 1.20
N SER A 871 -27.75 -9.65 1.05
CA SER A 871 -26.33 -10.00 1.06
C SER A 871 -25.56 -9.48 -0.15
N THR A 872 -26.29 -9.08 -1.20
CA THR A 872 -25.70 -8.51 -2.44
C THR A 872 -25.66 -6.98 -2.44
N GLY A 873 -26.20 -6.34 -1.38
CA GLY A 873 -26.27 -4.87 -1.27
C GLY A 873 -27.51 -4.26 -1.91
N THR A 874 -28.44 -5.07 -2.44
CA THR A 874 -29.69 -4.60 -3.03
C THR A 874 -30.67 -4.24 -1.92
N VAL A 875 -31.27 -3.04 -2.00
CA VAL A 875 -32.29 -2.57 -1.07
C VAL A 875 -33.65 -3.09 -1.56
N ALA A 876 -34.34 -3.86 -0.70
CA ALA A 876 -35.68 -4.35 -0.94
C ALA A 876 -36.64 -3.82 0.13
N GLU A 877 -37.84 -3.45 -0.27
CA GLU A 877 -38.94 -3.04 0.61
C GLU A 877 -39.88 -4.24 0.81
N ARG A 878 -40.28 -4.48 2.08
CA ARG A 878 -41.15 -5.60 2.44
C ARG A 878 -42.11 -5.20 3.55
N ILE A 879 -43.33 -5.74 3.46
CA ILE A 879 -44.29 -5.68 4.54
C ILE A 879 -44.26 -7.03 5.24
N VAL A 880 -43.88 -7.01 6.52
CA VAL A 880 -43.69 -8.22 7.33
C VAL A 880 -44.49 -8.16 8.64
N GLU A 881 -44.95 -9.29 9.12
CA GLU A 881 -45.57 -9.43 10.43
C GLU A 881 -44.54 -10.00 11.40
N PRO A 882 -44.01 -9.18 12.33
CA PRO A 882 -42.99 -9.61 13.29
C PRO A 882 -43.50 -10.73 14.19
N VAL A 883 -42.69 -11.78 14.36
CA VAL A 883 -43.04 -12.91 15.26
C VAL A 883 -42.10 -12.91 16.47
N ARG A 884 -40.81 -12.64 16.24
CA ARG A 884 -39.82 -12.66 17.33
C ARG A 884 -38.57 -11.88 16.93
N ILE A 885 -37.96 -11.24 17.92
CA ILE A 885 -36.61 -10.64 17.79
C ILE A 885 -35.72 -11.36 18.81
N ASP A 886 -34.65 -12.02 18.31
CA ASP A 886 -33.70 -12.73 19.17
C ASP A 886 -32.29 -12.73 18.52
N GLY A 887 -31.25 -12.54 19.35
CA GLY A 887 -29.85 -12.61 18.88
C GLY A 887 -29.46 -11.67 17.73
N GLY A 888 -30.13 -10.50 17.59
CA GLY A 888 -29.86 -9.57 16.50
C GLY A 888 -30.57 -9.92 15.18
N VAL A 889 -31.55 -10.85 15.21
CA VAL A 889 -32.32 -11.30 14.04
C VAL A 889 -33.81 -11.11 14.32
N LEU A 890 -34.52 -10.54 13.35
CA LEU A 890 -35.99 -10.49 13.31
C LEU A 890 -36.52 -11.72 12.55
N THR A 891 -37.35 -12.50 13.18
CA THR A 891 -38.15 -13.53 12.51
C THR A 891 -39.54 -12.96 12.25
N ALA A 892 -40.01 -12.97 11.02
CA ALA A 892 -41.27 -12.37 10.61
C ALA A 892 -41.91 -13.17 9.46
N VAL A 893 -43.20 -13.06 9.28
CA VAL A 893 -43.94 -13.59 8.13
C VAL A 893 -43.95 -12.49 7.04
N ASP A 894 -43.43 -12.76 5.87
CA ASP A 894 -43.49 -11.86 4.72
C ASP A 894 -44.88 -11.92 4.10
N ARG A 895 -45.61 -10.76 4.05
CA ARG A 895 -47.01 -10.72 3.53
C ARG A 895 -47.10 -11.06 2.05
N ARG A 896 -46.02 -10.89 1.29
CA ARG A 896 -46.00 -11.12 -0.16
C ARG A 896 -46.16 -12.59 -0.53
N ASP A 897 -45.57 -13.50 0.24
CA ASP A 897 -45.55 -14.96 -0.04
C ASP A 897 -46.00 -15.80 1.16
N ALA A 898 -46.47 -15.18 2.24
CA ALA A 898 -46.87 -15.79 3.50
C ALA A 898 -45.82 -16.73 4.10
N LYS A 899 -44.53 -16.55 3.78
CA LYS A 899 -43.44 -17.39 4.29
C LYS A 899 -42.74 -16.73 5.48
N MET A 900 -42.38 -17.56 6.44
CA MET A 900 -41.54 -17.13 7.55
C MET A 900 -40.12 -16.88 7.06
N ARG A 901 -39.60 -15.68 7.31
CA ARG A 901 -38.26 -15.26 6.94
C ARG A 901 -37.50 -14.67 8.12
N THR A 902 -36.18 -14.66 8.02
CA THR A 902 -35.31 -14.08 9.02
C THR A 902 -34.56 -12.88 8.43
N PHE A 903 -34.54 -11.77 9.15
CA PHE A 903 -33.91 -10.53 8.73
C PHE A 903 -32.90 -10.10 9.80
N ALA A 904 -31.64 -9.92 9.43
CA ALA A 904 -30.62 -9.42 10.34
C ALA A 904 -30.90 -7.95 10.67
N LEU A 905 -31.04 -7.60 11.95
CA LEU A 905 -31.42 -6.25 12.38
C LEU A 905 -30.50 -5.15 11.86
N HIS A 906 -29.20 -5.43 11.77
CA HIS A 906 -28.21 -4.48 11.26
C HIS A 906 -28.35 -4.19 9.74
N ARG A 907 -29.18 -4.96 9.03
CA ARG A 907 -29.50 -4.76 7.61
C ARG A 907 -30.86 -4.13 7.37
N ILE A 908 -31.63 -3.88 8.42
CA ILE A 908 -32.91 -3.17 8.35
C ILE A 908 -32.60 -1.67 8.39
N THR A 909 -32.82 -0.98 7.27
CA THR A 909 -32.50 0.43 7.09
C THR A 909 -33.60 1.37 7.60
N ALA A 910 -34.87 0.89 7.58
CA ALA A 910 -36.02 1.63 8.08
C ALA A 910 -37.15 0.65 8.49
N ALA A 911 -38.04 1.09 9.38
CA ALA A 911 -39.26 0.36 9.77
C ALA A 911 -40.37 1.36 10.04
N ALA A 912 -41.60 1.05 9.57
CA ALA A 912 -42.81 1.84 9.84
C ALA A 912 -44.01 0.90 10.06
N LEU A 913 -44.87 1.22 11.01
CA LEU A 913 -46.15 0.49 11.19
C LEU A 913 -47.06 0.75 9.99
N VAL A 914 -47.69 -0.30 9.48
CA VAL A 914 -48.65 -0.23 8.39
C VAL A 914 -50.05 -0.38 8.99
N ASP A 915 -50.97 0.55 8.71
CA ASP A 915 -52.36 0.40 9.11
C ASP A 915 -53.06 -0.51 8.05
N ASP A 916 -54.00 -1.35 8.55
CA ASP A 916 -54.66 -2.36 7.71
C ASP A 916 -55.46 -1.79 6.49
N ASP A 917 -55.67 -0.46 6.43
CA ASP A 917 -56.35 0.26 5.33
C ASP A 917 -55.41 0.91 4.28
N ASP A 918 -54.11 0.77 4.38
CA ASP A 918 -53.19 1.30 3.35
C ASP A 918 -53.11 0.38 2.12
N PRO A 919 -53.37 0.87 0.90
CA PRO A 919 -53.28 0.05 -0.30
C PRO A 919 -51.82 -0.40 -0.52
N GLU A 920 -51.65 -1.68 -0.89
CA GLU A 920 -50.35 -2.25 -1.27
C GLU A 920 -49.61 -1.33 -2.27
N PRO A 921 -48.33 -1.02 -2.04
CA PRO A 921 -47.56 -0.28 -3.02
C PRO A 921 -47.50 -1.10 -4.31
N THR A 922 -48.15 -0.60 -5.36
CA THR A 922 -48.13 -1.17 -6.71
C THR A 922 -46.65 -1.31 -7.15
N ALA A 923 -46.24 -2.53 -7.42
CA ALA A 923 -44.89 -2.82 -7.93
C ALA A 923 -44.67 -2.01 -9.21
N VAL A 924 -43.67 -1.12 -9.18
CA VAL A 924 -43.09 -0.54 -10.41
C VAL A 924 -42.50 -1.72 -11.19
N PRO A 925 -42.96 -2.02 -12.43
CA PRO A 925 -42.41 -3.11 -13.20
C PRO A 925 -40.91 -2.82 -13.45
N ALA A 926 -40.09 -3.80 -13.12
CA ALA A 926 -38.69 -3.81 -13.54
C ALA A 926 -38.69 -3.64 -15.08
N ALA A 927 -37.92 -2.68 -15.58
CA ALA A 927 -37.71 -2.51 -16.99
C ALA A 927 -37.15 -3.82 -17.56
N GLU A 928 -37.99 -4.56 -18.24
CA GLU A 928 -37.61 -5.73 -19.04
C GLU A 928 -36.61 -5.26 -20.09
N GLY A 929 -35.44 -5.88 -20.09
CA GLY A 929 -34.42 -5.68 -21.10
C GLY A 929 -34.99 -6.00 -22.47
N ALA A 930 -34.80 -5.08 -23.41
CA ALA A 930 -35.15 -5.22 -24.80
C ALA A 930 -34.65 -6.57 -25.35
N GLY A 931 -35.57 -7.45 -25.65
CA GLY A 931 -35.31 -8.70 -26.33
C GLY A 931 -34.77 -8.43 -27.72
N MET A 932 -33.66 -9.02 -28.02
CA MET A 932 -33.13 -9.13 -29.37
C MET A 932 -34.02 -10.11 -30.15
N GLU A 933 -34.79 -9.57 -31.07
CA GLU A 933 -35.63 -10.27 -32.04
C GLU A 933 -34.71 -11.11 -32.93
N GLN A 934 -34.75 -12.43 -32.79
CA GLN A 934 -34.17 -13.38 -33.74
C GLN A 934 -35.05 -13.37 -34.98
N ALA A 935 -34.52 -12.81 -36.06
CA ALA A 935 -35.11 -13.00 -37.39
C ALA A 935 -34.85 -14.42 -37.88
N GLU A 936 -35.88 -15.25 -37.95
CA GLU A 936 -35.91 -16.50 -38.69
C GLU A 936 -35.66 -16.22 -40.18
N ALA A 937 -34.56 -16.70 -40.70
CA ALA A 937 -34.33 -16.76 -42.14
C ALA A 937 -34.85 -18.08 -42.69
N THR A 938 -35.91 -18.00 -43.44
CA THR A 938 -36.42 -19.06 -44.30
C THR A 938 -35.49 -19.26 -45.52
N PRO A 939 -35.15 -20.49 -45.95
CA PRO A 939 -34.34 -20.70 -47.14
C PRO A 939 -35.19 -20.73 -48.37
N GLY A 940 -34.93 -19.86 -49.31
CA GLY A 940 -35.58 -19.78 -50.63
C GLY A 940 -34.58 -19.70 -51.77
N SER A 941 -34.28 -20.80 -52.38
CA SER A 941 -34.14 -21.08 -53.82
C SER A 941 -33.42 -20.09 -54.77
N ALA A 942 -32.27 -20.53 -55.28
CA ALA A 942 -31.91 -20.66 -56.71
C ALA A 942 -31.47 -19.44 -57.53
N LEU A 943 -30.32 -19.68 -58.19
CA LEU A 943 -29.90 -19.20 -59.53
C LEU A 943 -29.33 -17.76 -59.64
N SER A 944 -28.08 -17.65 -59.72
CA SER A 944 -27.14 -17.42 -60.85
C SER A 944 -25.74 -17.15 -60.32
#